data_ac372c400cd0e917b8d027f0d9dc0c36
#
_entry.id   ac372c400cd0e917b8d027f0d9dc0c36
#
_cell.length_a   1.000
_cell.length_b   1.000
_cell.length_c   1.000
_cell.angle_alpha   90.00
_cell.angle_beta   90.00
_cell.angle_gamma   90.00
#
_symmetry.space_group_name_H-M   'P 1'
#
loop_
_entity.id
_entity.type
_entity.pdbx_description
1 polymer ?
#
loop_
_entity_poly.entity_id
_entity_poly.type
_entity_poly.pdbx_seq_one_letter_code
_entity_poly.pdbx_strand_id
1 'polypeptide(L)'
;MEETNIPKVYDPQSFEKKWYQYWEENKLFHAEVDETKKPFSIVMPPPNVTGQLHMGHAMDNTLQDILIRFRRMQGYNTLWMPGTDHAGIATQAKVDAQLRGQGVSRYDIGREKFLEHAWAWKEKYGNRIKYQIRTLGSSCDWDRERFTMDEGCSHAVREVFVQLYKKGLIYQGKRITNWCPHCNTALSDIEVEHQNEQGHLYHLKYQVEGEDRFVEIATTRPETMFGDTGVAVHPDDERYSDLVGKTLILPIVGRRIPLFADSYVDPQFGTGAVKVTPAHDPNDFDMGARHNLEQIVVINNDGTMAENTGKYAGLDRYECRKQLIEDLKQQGYLISIEDHEHAVGHCSRCSTTVEPLVSKQWFVKMESLAKPAVEAVKSGKIKFVPERFSKIYCNWLDNIRDWCISRQLWWGHRIPAWYCDDCGATIVENEDVTVCPHCGSKHVHQDEDVLDTWFSSGLWPFETMGWPEQTAELKQFYPTSVLVTGYDIIFFWVARMVMMGLEFGKDIPFKHVFIHGLVRDSQGRKMSKSLGNGIDPVEVIEKYGADTLRFMLITGNTPGNDMRFYWERVESARNFANKLWNASRFMLMNLEGFDKTFVPEASDYTLADKWILSRYAKTAISITENLEKFELGEAGRSLYDFIWNEFCDWYIELSKARLYDKENVRPRKVAQYVLGYVLEHTLRLLHPFMPFITEEIWQHIPHEGKSIMVADWPTGEEAKLDDASEVEMTTIMETIKAIRNMRAEVNAAPSKKTEVILHLSDESLTDVFAKNSGYLETLASAKNVTILAKDDAKPENAMTAVVNGVEIYLPLAGLIDVEKETARLNKELATLDKEVSRLDKKLSNAGFIAKAPADIVEKEKEKLKGYEEKREAVKQRLAYLATL
;
A
#
# COMPACT_ATOMS: atom_id res chain seq x y z
N MET A 1 -43.39 16.36 6.67
CA MET A 1 -42.59 15.12 6.47
C MET A 1 -42.04 15.24 5.07
N GLU A 2 -40.79 15.71 4.97
CA GLU A 2 -40.06 15.72 3.71
C GLU A 2 -39.91 14.29 3.20
N GLU A 3 -39.90 14.10 1.90
CA GLU A 3 -39.89 12.80 1.24
C GLU A 3 -38.78 11.90 1.80
N THR A 4 -39.14 10.87 2.55
CA THR A 4 -38.24 9.86 3.12
C THR A 4 -37.70 8.87 2.07
N ASN A 5 -37.59 9.30 0.82
CA ASN A 5 -37.26 8.37 -0.26
C ASN A 5 -35.97 8.78 -0.97
N ILE A 6 -34.95 7.92 -0.92
CA ILE A 6 -33.73 8.09 -1.69
C ILE A 6 -33.97 7.73 -3.17
N PRO A 7 -33.21 8.33 -4.12
CA PRO A 7 -33.33 8.05 -5.56
C PRO A 7 -33.27 6.56 -5.90
N LYS A 8 -33.93 6.18 -7.01
CA LYS A 8 -33.95 4.78 -7.46
C LYS A 8 -32.55 4.29 -7.87
N VAL A 9 -31.75 5.16 -8.43
CA VAL A 9 -30.41 4.82 -8.91
C VAL A 9 -29.38 5.38 -7.92
N TYR A 10 -28.41 4.58 -7.54
CA TYR A 10 -27.24 5.01 -6.77
C TYR A 10 -26.35 5.86 -7.68
N ASP A 11 -26.24 7.14 -7.36
CA ASP A 11 -25.40 8.09 -8.05
C ASP A 11 -24.53 8.85 -7.04
N PRO A 12 -23.29 8.38 -6.80
CA PRO A 12 -22.38 8.99 -5.81
C PRO A 12 -22.06 10.46 -6.12
N GLN A 13 -22.02 10.84 -7.40
CA GLN A 13 -21.71 12.22 -7.79
C GLN A 13 -22.76 13.22 -7.32
N SER A 14 -23.98 12.77 -7.06
CA SER A 14 -25.07 13.63 -6.61
C SER A 14 -24.94 14.09 -5.15
N PHE A 15 -24.15 13.42 -4.31
CA PHE A 15 -24.07 13.72 -2.88
C PHE A 15 -22.65 13.76 -2.27
N GLU A 16 -21.63 13.14 -2.88
CA GLU A 16 -20.29 13.10 -2.28
C GLU A 16 -19.73 14.49 -2.01
N LYS A 17 -19.78 15.38 -2.98
CA LYS A 17 -19.30 16.75 -2.83
C LYS A 17 -20.08 17.53 -1.77
N LYS A 18 -21.41 17.36 -1.73
CA LYS A 18 -22.31 17.98 -0.73
C LYS A 18 -21.90 17.58 0.69
N TRP A 19 -21.68 16.28 0.94
CA TRP A 19 -21.36 15.80 2.27
C TRP A 19 -19.96 16.21 2.70
N TYR A 20 -18.97 16.16 1.81
CA TYR A 20 -17.64 16.62 2.15
C TYR A 20 -17.63 18.09 2.57
N GLN A 21 -18.32 18.93 1.81
CA GLN A 21 -18.48 20.34 2.13
C GLN A 21 -19.20 20.54 3.47
N TYR A 22 -20.27 19.81 3.73
CA TYR A 22 -21.00 19.84 4.98
C TYR A 22 -20.11 19.51 6.19
N TRP A 23 -19.31 18.46 6.10
CA TRP A 23 -18.40 18.06 7.17
C TRP A 23 -17.32 19.11 7.44
N GLU A 24 -16.76 19.70 6.39
CA GLU A 24 -15.72 20.74 6.48
C GLU A 24 -16.28 22.05 7.06
N GLU A 25 -17.44 22.51 6.59
CA GLU A 25 -18.11 23.72 7.09
C GLU A 25 -18.55 23.60 8.56
N ASN A 26 -18.94 22.39 8.99
CA ASN A 26 -19.31 22.13 10.39
C ASN A 26 -18.11 21.75 11.27
N LYS A 27 -16.87 21.85 10.75
CA LYS A 27 -15.63 21.59 11.50
C LYS A 27 -15.56 20.18 12.12
N LEU A 28 -16.17 19.17 11.48
CA LEU A 28 -16.20 17.80 12.00
C LEU A 28 -14.84 17.09 11.94
N PHE A 29 -13.87 17.66 11.22
CA PHE A 29 -12.49 17.17 11.14
C PHE A 29 -11.55 17.84 12.13
N HIS A 30 -11.96 18.99 12.68
CA HIS A 30 -11.11 19.82 13.53
C HIS A 30 -11.00 19.24 14.94
N ALA A 31 -9.78 19.20 15.46
CA ALA A 31 -9.47 18.76 16.80
C ALA A 31 -9.11 19.95 17.68
N GLU A 32 -9.99 20.32 18.59
CA GLU A 32 -9.66 21.27 19.66
C GLU A 32 -8.79 20.57 20.72
N VAL A 33 -7.92 21.36 21.37
CA VAL A 33 -7.18 20.86 22.53
C VAL A 33 -8.18 20.64 23.68
N ASP A 34 -8.36 19.39 24.09
CA ASP A 34 -9.31 18.97 25.11
C ASP A 34 -8.69 17.88 25.99
N GLU A 35 -8.18 18.25 27.15
CA GLU A 35 -7.53 17.36 28.10
C GLU A 35 -8.50 16.35 28.73
N THR A 36 -9.82 16.55 28.61
CA THR A 36 -10.82 15.62 29.13
C THR A 36 -11.02 14.39 28.25
N LYS A 37 -10.61 14.46 26.98
CA LYS A 37 -10.71 13.38 26.02
C LYS A 37 -9.38 12.71 25.75
N LYS A 38 -9.42 11.39 25.60
CA LYS A 38 -8.23 10.63 25.20
C LYS A 38 -7.82 11.00 23.77
N PRO A 39 -6.57 11.42 23.53
CA PRO A 39 -6.13 11.79 22.20
C PRO A 39 -5.87 10.57 21.33
N PHE A 40 -6.15 10.72 20.04
CA PHE A 40 -5.70 9.84 18.99
C PHE A 40 -5.22 10.66 17.81
N SER A 41 -3.96 10.56 17.46
CA SER A 41 -3.34 11.40 16.43
C SER A 41 -2.60 10.58 15.40
N ILE A 42 -2.70 11.03 14.15
CA ILE A 42 -1.91 10.56 13.01
C ILE A 42 -1.34 11.80 12.30
N VAL A 43 -0.05 11.78 11.98
CA VAL A 43 0.52 12.70 10.99
C VAL A 43 0.49 12.03 9.64
N MET A 44 -0.13 12.65 8.67
CA MET A 44 -0.20 12.12 7.30
C MET A 44 1.21 12.08 6.71
N PRO A 45 1.64 10.97 6.08
CA PRO A 45 2.84 11.01 5.25
C PRO A 45 2.68 12.12 4.21
N PRO A 46 3.48 13.20 4.29
CA PRO A 46 3.23 14.37 3.45
C PRO A 46 3.57 14.04 2.00
N PRO A 47 2.57 14.06 1.08
CA PRO A 47 2.86 13.76 -0.32
C PRO A 47 3.83 14.76 -0.93
N ASN A 48 4.74 14.26 -1.74
CA ASN A 48 5.71 15.04 -2.47
C ASN A 48 5.02 15.91 -3.54
N VAL A 49 5.31 17.21 -3.58
CA VAL A 49 4.74 18.14 -4.59
C VAL A 49 5.31 17.93 -6.01
N THR A 50 5.70 16.71 -6.34
CA THR A 50 6.27 16.34 -7.65
C THR A 50 5.22 16.12 -8.74
N GLY A 51 3.95 16.03 -8.36
CA GLY A 51 2.84 15.78 -9.27
C GLY A 51 1.57 15.34 -8.52
N GLN A 52 0.60 14.85 -9.27
CA GLN A 52 -0.65 14.32 -8.69
C GLN A 52 -0.44 12.98 -7.96
N LEU A 53 -1.35 12.66 -7.03
CA LEU A 53 -1.38 11.39 -6.30
C LEU A 53 -1.71 10.21 -7.23
N HIS A 54 -1.33 9.02 -6.79
CA HIS A 54 -1.62 7.73 -7.43
C HIS A 54 -2.31 6.76 -6.45
N MET A 55 -2.66 5.55 -6.90
CA MET A 55 -3.40 4.56 -6.11
C MET A 55 -2.74 4.19 -4.78
N GLY A 56 -1.40 4.19 -4.69
CA GLY A 56 -0.69 3.96 -3.44
C GLY A 56 -1.02 5.01 -2.37
N HIS A 57 -1.08 6.28 -2.76
CA HIS A 57 -1.50 7.36 -1.85
C HIS A 57 -2.99 7.24 -1.46
N ALA A 58 -3.86 6.84 -2.40
CA ALA A 58 -5.27 6.62 -2.09
C ALA A 58 -5.46 5.50 -1.06
N MET A 59 -4.67 4.42 -1.17
CA MET A 59 -4.67 3.34 -0.19
C MET A 59 -4.17 3.83 1.18
N ASP A 60 -3.00 4.49 1.22
CA ASP A 60 -2.40 5.03 2.43
C ASP A 60 -3.37 5.97 3.18
N ASN A 61 -3.96 6.94 2.46
CA ASN A 61 -4.95 7.85 3.04
C ASN A 61 -6.22 7.13 3.51
N THR A 62 -6.69 6.12 2.78
CA THR A 62 -7.89 5.36 3.16
C THR A 62 -7.66 4.58 4.46
N LEU A 63 -6.49 3.96 4.62
CA LEU A 63 -6.13 3.25 5.86
C LEU A 63 -6.13 4.20 7.06
N GLN A 64 -5.53 5.37 6.92
CA GLN A 64 -5.49 6.40 7.97
C GLN A 64 -6.89 6.89 8.31
N ASP A 65 -7.70 7.22 7.31
CA ASP A 65 -9.04 7.78 7.49
C ASP A 65 -9.98 6.79 8.20
N ILE A 66 -9.88 5.49 7.91
CA ILE A 66 -10.64 4.47 8.62
C ILE A 66 -10.31 4.49 10.11
N LEU A 67 -9.03 4.53 10.48
CA LEU A 67 -8.60 4.57 11.88
C LEU A 67 -9.07 5.85 12.57
N ILE A 68 -8.96 7.00 11.90
CA ILE A 68 -9.41 8.30 12.43
C ILE A 68 -10.92 8.31 12.64
N ARG A 69 -11.72 7.87 11.67
CA ARG A 69 -13.19 7.82 11.78
C ARG A 69 -13.63 6.85 12.86
N PHE A 70 -13.03 5.67 12.92
CA PHE A 70 -13.28 4.69 13.96
C PHE A 70 -13.05 5.28 15.37
N ARG A 71 -11.88 5.90 15.60
CA ARG A 71 -11.55 6.49 16.91
C ARG A 71 -12.40 7.72 17.23
N ARG A 72 -12.75 8.52 16.23
CA ARG A 72 -13.68 9.66 16.41
C ARG A 72 -15.04 9.19 16.92
N MET A 73 -15.59 8.15 16.31
CA MET A 73 -16.86 7.56 16.73
C MET A 73 -16.78 6.87 18.11
N GLN A 74 -15.59 6.46 18.56
CA GLN A 74 -15.34 6.00 19.93
C GLN A 74 -15.18 7.14 20.95
N GLY A 75 -15.34 8.40 20.54
CA GLY A 75 -15.26 9.56 21.42
C GLY A 75 -13.85 10.05 21.73
N TYR A 76 -12.83 9.56 21.02
CA TYR A 76 -11.47 10.11 21.14
C TYR A 76 -11.40 11.54 20.59
N ASN A 77 -10.47 12.33 21.11
CA ASN A 77 -10.05 13.56 20.47
C ASN A 77 -9.08 13.23 19.34
N THR A 78 -9.58 13.24 18.11
CA THR A 78 -8.82 12.77 16.95
C THR A 78 -8.19 13.92 16.19
N LEU A 79 -6.87 13.87 15.99
CA LEU A 79 -6.15 14.77 15.11
C LEU A 79 -5.53 13.97 13.95
N TRP A 80 -5.96 14.25 12.73
CA TRP A 80 -5.25 13.82 11.53
C TRP A 80 -4.62 15.03 10.86
N MET A 81 -3.30 15.15 11.03
CA MET A 81 -2.51 16.28 10.55
C MET A 81 -2.18 16.13 9.07
N PRO A 82 -2.74 16.96 8.17
CA PRO A 82 -2.40 16.93 6.76
C PRO A 82 -1.19 17.80 6.44
N GLY A 83 -0.54 17.50 5.32
CA GLY A 83 0.52 18.36 4.80
C GLY A 83 1.11 17.85 3.49
N THR A 84 2.10 18.56 2.99
CA THR A 84 2.85 18.23 1.78
C THR A 84 4.35 18.40 1.99
N ASP A 85 5.15 17.62 1.25
CA ASP A 85 6.60 17.67 1.29
C ASP A 85 7.15 18.40 0.07
N HIS A 86 8.16 19.26 0.29
CA HIS A 86 8.85 19.99 -0.77
C HIS A 86 9.66 19.10 -1.71
N ALA A 87 10.09 17.93 -1.25
CA ALA A 87 10.78 16.90 -2.03
C ALA A 87 11.94 17.43 -2.88
N GLY A 88 12.97 17.95 -2.21
CA GLY A 88 14.08 18.70 -2.80
C GLY A 88 14.56 18.28 -4.19
N ILE A 89 15.27 17.13 -4.30
CA ILE A 89 15.81 16.64 -5.59
C ILE A 89 14.68 16.40 -6.60
N ALA A 90 13.60 15.74 -6.17
CA ALA A 90 12.57 15.29 -7.09
C ALA A 90 11.75 16.46 -7.66
N THR A 91 11.42 17.46 -6.86
CA THR A 91 10.70 18.67 -7.30
C THR A 91 11.63 19.53 -8.17
N GLN A 92 12.89 19.74 -7.76
CA GLN A 92 13.83 20.48 -8.58
C GLN A 92 14.02 19.85 -9.96
N ALA A 93 14.17 18.52 -10.04
CA ALA A 93 14.30 17.82 -11.32
C ALA A 93 13.06 18.02 -12.23
N LYS A 94 11.84 18.10 -11.65
CA LYS A 94 10.61 18.39 -12.41
C LYS A 94 10.57 19.81 -12.95
N VAL A 95 10.96 20.79 -12.14
CA VAL A 95 11.04 22.20 -12.54
C VAL A 95 12.12 22.39 -13.61
N ASP A 96 13.31 21.78 -13.43
CA ASP A 96 14.38 21.77 -14.43
C ASP A 96 13.90 21.16 -15.77
N ALA A 97 13.18 20.04 -15.72
CA ALA A 97 12.64 19.42 -16.93
C ALA A 97 11.62 20.31 -17.64
N GLN A 98 10.78 21.01 -16.90
CA GLN A 98 9.83 21.99 -17.45
C GLN A 98 10.57 23.14 -18.12
N LEU A 99 11.57 23.72 -17.48
CA LEU A 99 12.38 24.83 -18.02
C LEU A 99 13.13 24.41 -19.27
N ARG A 100 13.77 23.24 -19.25
CA ARG A 100 14.48 22.67 -20.42
C ARG A 100 13.53 22.42 -21.60
N GLY A 101 12.29 21.99 -21.34
CA GLY A 101 11.26 21.89 -22.37
C GLY A 101 10.90 23.23 -23.04
N GLN A 102 11.21 24.35 -22.37
CA GLN A 102 11.06 25.72 -22.87
C GLN A 102 12.38 26.28 -23.47
N GLY A 103 13.45 25.47 -23.49
CA GLY A 103 14.75 25.91 -23.98
C GLY A 103 15.55 26.75 -22.97
N VAL A 104 15.20 26.72 -21.67
CA VAL A 104 15.83 27.53 -20.64
C VAL A 104 16.56 26.63 -19.63
N SER A 105 17.82 26.97 -19.32
CA SER A 105 18.57 26.35 -18.19
C SER A 105 18.34 27.14 -16.91
N ARG A 106 18.27 26.47 -15.76
CA ARG A 106 18.25 27.17 -14.46
C ARG A 106 19.46 28.10 -14.27
N TYR A 107 20.59 27.75 -14.82
CA TYR A 107 21.81 28.57 -14.73
C TYR A 107 21.71 29.88 -15.52
N ASP A 108 20.89 29.95 -16.57
CA ASP A 108 20.67 31.16 -17.37
C ASP A 108 19.82 32.18 -16.60
N ILE A 109 18.88 31.70 -15.75
CA ILE A 109 17.95 32.56 -15.01
C ILE A 109 18.40 32.88 -13.58
N GLY A 110 19.32 32.10 -13.01
CA GLY A 110 19.81 32.23 -11.66
C GLY A 110 18.87 31.68 -10.57
N ARG A 111 19.41 31.58 -9.33
CA ARG A 111 18.73 30.93 -8.19
C ARG A 111 17.38 31.56 -7.85
N GLU A 112 17.30 32.88 -7.76
CA GLU A 112 16.07 33.59 -7.35
C GLU A 112 14.91 33.28 -8.29
N LYS A 113 15.10 33.46 -9.60
CA LYS A 113 14.05 33.17 -10.59
C LYS A 113 13.72 31.70 -10.67
N PHE A 114 14.67 30.82 -10.50
CA PHE A 114 14.41 29.39 -10.41
C PHE A 114 13.50 29.07 -9.22
N LEU A 115 13.74 29.65 -8.05
CA LEU A 115 12.91 29.48 -6.87
C LEU A 115 11.49 30.00 -7.09
N GLU A 116 11.29 31.10 -7.81
CA GLU A 116 9.94 31.55 -8.20
C GLU A 116 9.18 30.46 -8.99
N HIS A 117 9.84 29.80 -9.95
CA HIS A 117 9.27 28.68 -10.70
C HIS A 117 8.97 27.47 -9.79
N ALA A 118 9.86 27.17 -8.84
CA ALA A 118 9.66 26.07 -7.89
C ALA A 118 8.47 26.34 -6.95
N TRP A 119 8.30 27.55 -6.45
CA TRP A 119 7.16 27.95 -5.64
C TRP A 119 5.85 27.91 -6.43
N ALA A 120 5.84 28.37 -7.68
CA ALA A 120 4.68 28.26 -8.57
C ALA A 120 4.31 26.79 -8.86
N TRP A 121 5.30 25.94 -9.03
CA TRP A 121 5.11 24.48 -9.17
C TRP A 121 4.48 23.88 -7.90
N LYS A 122 5.02 24.19 -6.72
CA LYS A 122 4.47 23.78 -5.40
C LYS A 122 3.01 24.19 -5.27
N GLU A 123 2.68 25.43 -5.60
CA GLU A 123 1.30 25.92 -5.49
C GLU A 123 0.34 25.14 -6.39
N LYS A 124 0.73 24.93 -7.64
CA LYS A 124 -0.07 24.16 -8.62
C LYS A 124 -0.33 22.73 -8.16
N TYR A 125 0.72 21.99 -7.80
CA TYR A 125 0.59 20.57 -7.46
C TYR A 125 0.14 20.35 -6.02
N GLY A 126 0.48 21.21 -5.09
CA GLY A 126 -0.07 21.21 -3.74
C GLY A 126 -1.59 21.34 -3.74
N ASN A 127 -2.14 22.28 -4.53
CA ASN A 127 -3.59 22.43 -4.68
C ASN A 127 -4.23 21.21 -5.36
N ARG A 128 -3.56 20.60 -6.36
CA ARG A 128 -4.06 19.34 -6.97
C ARG A 128 -4.10 18.20 -5.97
N ILE A 129 -3.07 18.04 -5.15
CA ILE A 129 -3.00 17.02 -4.10
C ILE A 129 -4.13 17.20 -3.08
N LYS A 130 -4.33 18.44 -2.59
CA LYS A 130 -5.44 18.77 -1.67
C LYS A 130 -6.81 18.43 -2.25
N TYR A 131 -6.99 18.74 -3.52
CA TYR A 131 -8.23 18.38 -4.24
C TYR A 131 -8.43 16.87 -4.29
N GLN A 132 -7.39 16.09 -4.61
CA GLN A 132 -7.48 14.64 -4.67
C GLN A 132 -7.79 14.00 -3.31
N ILE A 133 -7.15 14.50 -2.23
CA ILE A 133 -7.39 14.02 -0.85
C ILE A 133 -8.83 14.32 -0.41
N ARG A 134 -9.35 15.54 -0.70
CA ARG A 134 -10.75 15.90 -0.42
C ARG A 134 -11.72 15.02 -1.21
N THR A 135 -11.45 14.81 -2.47
CA THR A 135 -12.30 13.98 -3.36
C THR A 135 -12.35 12.52 -2.90
N LEU A 136 -11.25 12.00 -2.30
CA LEU A 136 -11.23 10.67 -1.69
C LEU A 136 -12.05 10.58 -0.39
N GLY A 137 -12.44 11.72 0.19
CA GLY A 137 -13.22 11.78 1.43
C GLY A 137 -12.38 11.75 2.70
N SER A 138 -11.09 12.06 2.63
CA SER A 138 -10.19 12.05 3.79
C SER A 138 -10.57 13.10 4.81
N SER A 139 -10.80 12.71 6.07
CA SER A 139 -11.28 13.57 7.15
C SER A 139 -10.13 14.16 7.98
N CYS A 140 -9.16 14.77 7.31
CA CYS A 140 -8.03 15.42 7.96
C CYS A 140 -8.33 16.87 8.38
N ASP A 141 -7.61 17.37 9.37
CA ASP A 141 -7.79 18.72 9.92
C ASP A 141 -7.15 19.79 9.02
N TRP A 142 -7.90 20.27 8.05
CA TRP A 142 -7.44 21.26 7.07
C TRP A 142 -7.08 22.62 7.67
N ASP A 143 -7.58 22.94 8.85
CA ASP A 143 -7.21 24.19 9.55
C ASP A 143 -5.76 24.15 10.05
N ARG A 144 -5.16 22.95 10.15
CA ARG A 144 -3.78 22.72 10.58
C ARG A 144 -2.87 22.20 9.46
N GLU A 145 -3.26 22.41 8.20
CA GLU A 145 -2.42 22.01 7.06
C GLU A 145 -1.00 22.57 7.15
N ARG A 146 0.00 21.72 6.93
CA ARG A 146 1.41 22.09 6.98
C ARG A 146 2.14 21.83 5.65
N PHE A 147 3.24 22.51 5.48
CA PHE A 147 4.19 22.28 4.39
C PHE A 147 5.59 22.25 4.96
N THR A 148 6.41 21.25 4.57
CA THR A 148 7.75 21.06 5.14
C THR A 148 8.70 22.25 5.01
N MET A 149 8.37 23.26 4.16
CA MET A 149 9.10 24.52 4.06
C MET A 149 8.26 25.73 4.50
N ASP A 150 7.19 25.55 5.28
CA ASP A 150 6.52 26.66 5.91
C ASP A 150 7.42 27.31 7.01
N GLU A 151 7.05 28.46 7.51
CA GLU A 151 7.86 29.22 8.44
C GLU A 151 8.18 28.43 9.72
N GLY A 152 7.17 27.76 10.32
CA GLY A 152 7.36 26.97 11.55
C GLY A 152 8.25 25.75 11.33
N CYS A 153 8.03 24.99 10.25
CA CYS A 153 8.89 23.84 9.90
C CYS A 153 10.31 24.29 9.57
N SER A 154 10.48 25.42 8.84
CA SER A 154 11.80 25.97 8.54
C SER A 154 12.56 26.42 9.81
N HIS A 155 11.85 26.99 10.78
CA HIS A 155 12.43 27.32 12.07
C HIS A 155 12.89 26.07 12.84
N ALA A 156 12.04 25.04 12.90
CA ALA A 156 12.37 23.77 13.53
C ALA A 156 13.60 23.10 12.90
N VAL A 157 13.68 23.10 11.57
CA VAL A 157 14.82 22.54 10.83
C VAL A 157 16.14 23.27 11.18
N ARG A 158 16.14 24.59 11.23
CA ARG A 158 17.31 25.36 11.64
C ARG A 158 17.70 25.05 13.07
N GLU A 159 16.74 25.02 14.00
CA GLU A 159 17.00 24.69 15.40
C GLU A 159 17.64 23.32 15.59
N VAL A 160 17.11 22.29 14.90
CA VAL A 160 17.67 20.94 14.94
C VAL A 160 19.11 20.92 14.41
N PHE A 161 19.37 21.57 13.28
CA PHE A 161 20.70 21.62 12.70
C PHE A 161 21.71 22.27 13.65
N VAL A 162 21.37 23.42 14.20
CA VAL A 162 22.22 24.16 15.12
C VAL A 162 22.48 23.38 16.40
N GLN A 163 21.45 22.75 16.99
CA GLN A 163 21.62 21.92 18.18
C GLN A 163 22.50 20.69 17.92
N LEU A 164 22.31 19.97 16.80
CA LEU A 164 23.16 18.84 16.43
C LEU A 164 24.61 19.27 16.19
N TYR A 165 24.83 20.44 15.57
CA TYR A 165 26.17 20.99 15.38
C TYR A 165 26.84 21.34 16.72
N LYS A 166 26.15 22.01 17.63
CA LYS A 166 26.65 22.35 18.97
C LYS A 166 26.98 21.10 19.81
N LYS A 167 26.27 20.00 19.59
CA LYS A 167 26.57 18.69 20.20
C LYS A 167 27.73 17.94 19.52
N GLY A 168 28.29 18.47 18.44
CA GLY A 168 29.34 17.81 17.66
C GLY A 168 28.86 16.58 16.87
N LEU A 169 27.56 16.46 16.65
CA LEU A 169 26.94 15.39 15.85
C LEU A 169 26.87 15.78 14.38
N ILE A 170 26.76 17.06 14.04
CA ILE A 170 26.92 17.55 12.67
C ILE A 170 28.36 18.02 12.48
N TYR A 171 28.96 17.61 11.38
CA TYR A 171 30.31 18.05 10.98
C TYR A 171 30.41 18.17 9.46
N GLN A 172 31.36 18.98 9.00
CA GLN A 172 31.70 19.07 7.60
C GLN A 172 33.00 18.28 7.35
N GLY A 173 33.03 17.44 6.34
CA GLY A 173 34.20 16.60 6.03
C GLY A 173 34.33 16.30 4.54
N LYS A 174 35.60 16.08 4.15
CA LYS A 174 35.93 15.58 2.81
C LYS A 174 35.87 14.05 2.86
N ARG A 175 34.85 13.48 2.20
CA ARG A 175 34.64 12.04 2.15
C ARG A 175 34.22 11.61 0.77
N ILE A 176 34.34 10.32 0.47
CA ILE A 176 33.74 9.76 -0.72
C ILE A 176 32.24 9.68 -0.54
N THR A 177 31.48 10.17 -1.51
CA THR A 177 30.02 10.21 -1.50
C THR A 177 29.49 9.71 -2.84
N ASN A 178 28.28 9.15 -2.81
CA ASN A 178 27.57 8.84 -4.03
C ASN A 178 27.14 10.14 -4.72
N TRP A 179 27.54 10.31 -5.96
CA TRP A 179 27.26 11.53 -6.74
C TRP A 179 26.42 11.19 -7.97
N CYS A 180 25.35 11.94 -8.22
CA CYS A 180 24.58 11.82 -9.45
C CYS A 180 25.03 12.88 -10.46
N PRO A 181 25.68 12.52 -11.59
CA PRO A 181 26.16 13.49 -12.58
C PRO A 181 25.02 14.24 -13.30
N HIS A 182 23.86 13.61 -13.45
CA HIS A 182 22.69 14.24 -14.07
C HIS A 182 22.00 15.25 -13.13
N CYS A 183 21.75 14.87 -11.87
CA CYS A 183 21.14 15.75 -10.88
C CYS A 183 22.16 16.77 -10.33
N ASN A 184 23.45 16.53 -10.54
CA ASN A 184 24.59 17.32 -10.10
C ASN A 184 24.59 17.55 -8.58
N THR A 185 24.41 16.46 -7.82
CA THR A 185 24.31 16.50 -6.35
C THR A 185 24.76 15.20 -5.71
N ALA A 186 25.22 15.28 -4.46
CA ALA A 186 25.45 14.11 -3.62
C ALA A 186 24.13 13.41 -3.26
N LEU A 187 24.22 12.10 -3.09
CA LEU A 187 23.13 11.20 -2.67
C LEU A 187 23.55 10.48 -1.38
N SER A 188 22.59 10.16 -0.54
CA SER A 188 22.79 9.20 0.55
C SER A 188 22.79 7.76 0.02
N ASP A 189 23.34 6.81 0.78
CA ASP A 189 23.44 5.39 0.36
C ASP A 189 22.07 4.79 0.00
N ILE A 190 21.03 5.17 0.72
CA ILE A 190 19.66 4.66 0.49
C ILE A 190 18.96 5.29 -0.74
N GLU A 191 19.51 6.35 -1.33
CA GLU A 191 19.04 6.94 -2.59
C GLU A 191 19.68 6.30 -3.83
N VAL A 192 20.51 5.27 -3.64
CA VAL A 192 21.16 4.50 -4.70
C VAL A 192 20.47 3.14 -4.86
N GLU A 193 19.90 2.90 -6.03
CA GLU A 193 19.28 1.63 -6.39
C GLU A 193 20.26 0.78 -7.18
N HIS A 194 20.56 -0.43 -6.68
CA HIS A 194 21.46 -1.34 -7.37
C HIS A 194 20.68 -2.24 -8.34
N GLN A 195 21.16 -2.27 -9.59
CA GLN A 195 20.60 -3.11 -10.64
C GLN A 195 21.70 -3.99 -11.23
N ASN A 196 21.40 -5.25 -11.48
CA ASN A 196 22.33 -6.13 -12.17
C ASN A 196 22.38 -5.76 -13.65
N GLU A 197 23.58 -5.46 -14.14
CA GLU A 197 23.83 -5.12 -15.53
C GLU A 197 24.88 -6.05 -16.13
N GLN A 198 24.71 -6.33 -17.42
CA GLN A 198 25.75 -6.99 -18.20
C GLN A 198 26.85 -5.97 -18.55
N GLY A 199 27.99 -6.16 -17.98
CA GLY A 199 29.17 -5.36 -18.20
C GLY A 199 30.35 -6.23 -18.62
N HIS A 200 31.53 -5.68 -18.46
CA HIS A 200 32.78 -6.37 -18.77
C HIS A 200 33.79 -6.20 -17.64
N LEU A 201 34.59 -7.23 -17.44
CA LEU A 201 35.79 -7.18 -16.61
C LEU A 201 37.01 -7.09 -17.54
N TYR A 202 37.77 -6.00 -17.40
CA TYR A 202 38.93 -5.68 -18.21
C TYR A 202 40.17 -6.10 -17.48
N HIS A 203 40.97 -6.96 -18.09
CA HIS A 203 42.25 -7.43 -17.56
C HIS A 203 43.39 -6.62 -18.13
N LEU A 204 44.13 -5.93 -17.25
CA LEU A 204 45.16 -4.96 -17.63
C LEU A 204 46.53 -5.34 -17.04
N LYS A 205 47.64 -4.99 -17.75
CA LYS A 205 49.02 -5.16 -17.28
C LYS A 205 49.53 -3.90 -16.63
N TYR A 206 49.95 -3.98 -15.32
CA TYR A 206 50.70 -2.91 -14.67
C TYR A 206 52.14 -3.38 -14.54
N GLN A 207 53.04 -2.72 -15.24
CA GLN A 207 54.48 -3.12 -15.35
C GLN A 207 55.20 -2.89 -14.02
N VAL A 208 55.96 -3.87 -13.57
CA VAL A 208 56.90 -3.70 -12.45
C VAL A 208 58.09 -2.86 -12.92
N GLU A 209 58.38 -1.79 -12.17
CA GLU A 209 59.47 -0.86 -12.53
C GLU A 209 60.83 -1.56 -12.59
N GLY A 210 61.52 -1.45 -13.70
CA GLY A 210 62.85 -2.04 -13.94
C GLY A 210 62.88 -3.56 -14.13
N GLU A 211 61.72 -4.23 -14.24
CA GLU A 211 61.63 -5.66 -14.47
C GLU A 211 60.79 -5.96 -15.72
N ASP A 212 61.02 -7.11 -16.35
CA ASP A 212 60.15 -7.64 -17.42
C ASP A 212 59.04 -8.49 -16.82
N ARG A 213 58.32 -7.93 -15.81
CA ARG A 213 57.21 -8.53 -15.10
C ARG A 213 56.06 -7.53 -15.00
N PHE A 214 54.87 -8.02 -14.92
CA PHE A 214 53.69 -7.19 -14.71
C PHE A 214 52.77 -7.82 -13.64
N VAL A 215 51.95 -6.98 -13.05
CA VAL A 215 50.80 -7.41 -12.22
C VAL A 215 49.56 -7.27 -13.06
N GLU A 216 48.75 -8.32 -13.10
CA GLU A 216 47.47 -8.32 -13.78
C GLU A 216 46.38 -7.78 -12.87
N ILE A 217 45.69 -6.74 -13.34
CA ILE A 217 44.58 -6.08 -12.66
C ILE A 217 43.31 -6.33 -13.44
N ALA A 218 42.20 -6.72 -12.74
CA ALA A 218 40.89 -6.84 -13.34
C ALA A 218 39.98 -5.72 -12.80
N THR A 219 39.30 -5.01 -13.69
CA THR A 219 38.40 -3.90 -13.32
C THR A 219 37.21 -3.79 -14.23
N THR A 220 36.05 -3.44 -13.65
CA THR A 220 34.82 -3.11 -14.42
C THR A 220 34.84 -1.62 -14.87
N ARG A 221 35.74 -0.80 -14.32
CA ARG A 221 35.78 0.65 -14.52
C ARG A 221 37.21 1.13 -14.95
N PRO A 222 37.68 0.77 -16.15
CA PRO A 222 39.02 1.11 -16.59
C PRO A 222 39.25 2.62 -16.68
N GLU A 223 38.23 3.44 -16.94
CA GLU A 223 38.31 4.91 -16.99
C GLU A 223 38.82 5.57 -15.69
N THR A 224 38.66 4.89 -14.54
CA THR A 224 39.13 5.42 -13.26
C THR A 224 40.66 5.21 -13.05
N MET A 225 41.32 4.41 -13.89
CA MET A 225 42.75 4.11 -13.76
C MET A 225 43.63 5.36 -13.69
N PHE A 226 43.23 6.45 -14.33
CA PHE A 226 43.96 7.71 -14.26
C PHE A 226 44.14 8.23 -12.82
N GLY A 227 43.27 7.80 -11.89
CA GLY A 227 43.28 8.12 -10.48
C GLY A 227 43.93 7.08 -9.58
N ASP A 228 44.51 6.01 -10.15
CA ASP A 228 45.16 4.97 -9.36
C ASP A 228 46.39 5.49 -8.67
N THR A 229 46.50 5.24 -7.37
CA THR A 229 47.63 5.65 -6.52
C THR A 229 48.27 4.46 -5.81
N GLY A 230 47.81 3.24 -6.07
CA GLY A 230 48.40 2.01 -5.59
C GLY A 230 47.74 0.77 -6.14
N VAL A 231 48.34 -0.39 -5.86
CA VAL A 231 47.80 -1.71 -6.07
C VAL A 231 47.90 -2.47 -4.77
N ALA A 232 46.80 -3.09 -4.36
CA ALA A 232 46.75 -3.88 -3.14
C ALA A 232 46.63 -5.39 -3.44
N VAL A 233 47.31 -6.21 -2.62
CA VAL A 233 47.23 -7.68 -2.64
C VAL A 233 47.01 -8.19 -1.24
N HIS A 234 46.50 -9.40 -1.08
CA HIS A 234 46.33 -10.00 0.26
C HIS A 234 47.75 -10.32 0.84
N PRO A 235 47.97 -10.09 2.15
CA PRO A 235 49.32 -10.33 2.73
C PRO A 235 49.76 -11.79 2.68
N ASP A 236 48.80 -12.76 2.66
CA ASP A 236 49.08 -14.18 2.60
C ASP A 236 49.06 -14.73 1.15
N ASP A 237 48.95 -13.89 0.14
CA ASP A 237 48.94 -14.34 -1.26
C ASP A 237 50.37 -14.56 -1.76
N GLU A 238 50.80 -15.79 -1.80
CA GLU A 238 52.14 -16.19 -2.22
C GLU A 238 52.51 -15.74 -3.65
N ARG A 239 51.51 -15.53 -4.53
CA ARG A 239 51.73 -15.11 -5.92
C ARG A 239 52.40 -13.73 -6.05
N TYR A 240 52.20 -12.90 -5.05
CA TYR A 240 52.66 -11.51 -5.03
C TYR A 240 53.62 -11.19 -3.91
N SER A 241 53.98 -12.16 -3.07
CA SER A 241 54.78 -11.95 -1.86
C SER A 241 56.14 -11.27 -2.12
N ASP A 242 56.80 -11.55 -3.27
CA ASP A 242 58.05 -10.98 -3.70
C ASP A 242 57.93 -9.59 -4.38
N LEU A 243 56.69 -9.19 -4.66
CA LEU A 243 56.34 -7.92 -5.31
C LEU A 243 55.87 -6.86 -4.33
N VAL A 244 55.46 -7.22 -3.13
CA VAL A 244 55.04 -6.26 -2.08
C VAL A 244 56.20 -5.32 -1.77
N GLY A 245 55.89 -4.00 -1.81
CA GLY A 245 56.88 -2.92 -1.62
C GLY A 245 57.59 -2.47 -2.90
N LYS A 246 57.35 -3.13 -4.04
CA LYS A 246 57.86 -2.65 -5.34
C LYS A 246 56.99 -1.56 -5.94
N THR A 247 57.55 -0.87 -6.92
CA THR A 247 56.84 0.18 -7.68
C THR A 247 56.29 -0.40 -8.98
N LEU A 248 55.04 -0.07 -9.31
CA LEU A 248 54.42 -0.33 -10.58
C LEU A 248 54.33 0.94 -11.41
N ILE A 249 54.35 0.78 -12.75
CA ILE A 249 54.15 1.88 -13.70
C ILE A 249 52.72 1.80 -14.21
N LEU A 250 51.93 2.82 -13.94
CA LEU A 250 50.57 2.94 -14.41
C LEU A 250 50.54 3.09 -15.95
N PRO A 251 49.84 2.22 -16.70
CA PRO A 251 49.72 2.33 -18.15
C PRO A 251 49.19 3.69 -18.60
N ILE A 252 49.57 4.11 -19.83
CA ILE A 252 49.16 5.39 -20.43
C ILE A 252 49.68 6.62 -19.68
N VAL A 253 49.56 6.68 -18.34
CA VAL A 253 49.89 7.82 -17.49
C VAL A 253 51.39 7.87 -17.17
N GLY A 254 52.02 6.71 -17.01
CA GLY A 254 53.43 6.60 -16.62
C GLY A 254 53.70 6.93 -15.14
N ARG A 255 52.66 7.08 -14.31
CA ARG A 255 52.82 7.35 -12.86
C ARG A 255 53.36 6.13 -12.16
N ARG A 256 54.28 6.37 -11.23
CA ARG A 256 54.84 5.37 -10.30
C ARG A 256 53.89 5.19 -9.12
N ILE A 257 53.39 3.99 -8.90
CA ILE A 257 52.48 3.64 -7.80
C ILE A 257 53.01 2.44 -7.00
N PRO A 258 52.83 2.39 -5.67
CA PRO A 258 53.27 1.27 -4.85
C PRO A 258 52.36 0.04 -4.99
N LEU A 259 52.96 -1.15 -4.88
CA LEU A 259 52.26 -2.38 -4.58
C LEU A 259 52.39 -2.67 -3.09
N PHE A 260 51.27 -2.84 -2.40
CA PHE A 260 51.22 -3.02 -0.94
C PHE A 260 50.30 -4.14 -0.53
N ALA A 261 50.44 -4.61 0.72
CA ALA A 261 49.59 -5.64 1.27
C ALA A 261 48.44 -5.03 2.09
N ASP A 262 47.23 -5.51 1.88
CA ASP A 262 46.04 -5.14 2.67
C ASP A 262 45.09 -6.36 2.82
N SER A 263 44.67 -6.68 4.02
CA SER A 263 43.79 -7.82 4.34
C SER A 263 42.37 -7.70 3.80
N TYR A 264 42.01 -6.55 3.25
CA TYR A 264 40.72 -6.35 2.58
C TYR A 264 40.63 -7.11 1.24
N VAL A 265 41.76 -7.36 0.59
CA VAL A 265 41.78 -8.02 -0.72
C VAL A 265 41.41 -9.50 -0.60
N ASP A 266 40.46 -9.95 -1.40
CA ASP A 266 40.15 -11.38 -1.52
C ASP A 266 41.10 -12.00 -2.58
N PRO A 267 42.02 -12.90 -2.18
CA PRO A 267 42.96 -13.53 -3.10
C PRO A 267 42.30 -14.50 -4.11
N GLN A 268 41.04 -14.87 -3.89
CA GLN A 268 40.28 -15.76 -4.76
C GLN A 268 39.39 -15.01 -5.77
N PHE A 269 39.23 -13.71 -5.61
CA PHE A 269 38.43 -12.90 -6.52
C PHE A 269 39.30 -12.27 -7.62
N GLY A 270 38.90 -12.45 -8.88
CA GLY A 270 39.62 -11.93 -10.04
C GLY A 270 41.06 -12.39 -10.08
N THR A 271 41.99 -11.45 -10.16
CA THR A 271 43.44 -11.74 -10.19
C THR A 271 44.06 -11.83 -8.79
N GLY A 272 43.35 -11.47 -7.72
CA GLY A 272 43.89 -11.33 -6.37
C GLY A 272 44.72 -10.02 -6.20
N ALA A 273 44.83 -9.20 -7.21
CA ALA A 273 45.43 -7.86 -7.15
C ALA A 273 44.38 -6.80 -7.52
N VAL A 274 44.19 -5.83 -6.66
CA VAL A 274 43.19 -4.78 -6.79
C VAL A 274 43.87 -3.43 -7.02
N LYS A 275 43.48 -2.75 -8.10
CA LYS A 275 43.86 -1.34 -8.30
C LYS A 275 43.18 -0.47 -7.23
N VAL A 276 43.90 0.51 -6.69
CA VAL A 276 43.35 1.38 -5.65
C VAL A 276 43.23 2.80 -6.16
N THR A 277 41.96 3.24 -6.29
CA THR A 277 41.57 4.58 -6.76
C THR A 277 40.81 5.32 -5.66
N PRO A 278 41.49 5.90 -4.67
CA PRO A 278 40.83 6.41 -3.46
C PRO A 278 39.77 7.50 -3.68
N ALA A 279 39.84 8.19 -4.81
CA ALA A 279 38.87 9.24 -5.15
C ALA A 279 37.56 8.74 -5.81
N HIS A 280 37.49 7.45 -6.24
CA HIS A 280 36.41 6.93 -7.07
C HIS A 280 35.84 5.57 -6.65
N ASP A 281 36.28 5.03 -5.53
CA ASP A 281 35.70 3.82 -4.93
C ASP A 281 35.73 3.91 -3.41
N PRO A 282 34.61 3.59 -2.70
CA PRO A 282 34.52 3.67 -1.23
C PRO A 282 35.52 2.77 -0.51
N ASN A 283 35.78 1.56 -1.00
CA ASN A 283 36.69 0.61 -0.37
C ASN A 283 38.15 1.07 -0.60
N ASP A 284 38.44 1.60 -1.80
CA ASP A 284 39.72 2.16 -2.12
C ASP A 284 40.01 3.44 -1.33
N PHE A 285 38.96 4.20 -1.00
CA PHE A 285 39.08 5.38 -0.14
C PHE A 285 39.55 4.98 1.27
N ASP A 286 38.97 3.94 1.85
CA ASP A 286 39.35 3.43 3.17
C ASP A 286 40.77 2.81 3.15
N MET A 287 41.10 2.03 2.11
CA MET A 287 42.48 1.53 1.90
C MET A 287 43.46 2.67 1.72
N GLY A 288 43.11 3.66 0.91
CA GLY A 288 43.94 4.83 0.69
C GLY A 288 44.21 5.61 1.96
N ALA A 289 43.23 5.74 2.84
CA ALA A 289 43.40 6.36 4.16
C ALA A 289 44.37 5.58 5.06
N ARG A 290 44.27 4.23 5.11
CA ARG A 290 45.18 3.37 5.88
C ARG A 290 46.63 3.43 5.41
N HIS A 291 46.79 3.57 4.12
CA HIS A 291 48.14 3.58 3.47
C HIS A 291 48.63 4.95 3.04
N ASN A 292 47.96 6.03 3.44
CA ASN A 292 48.31 7.43 3.11
C ASN A 292 48.42 7.67 1.59
N LEU A 293 47.56 7.08 0.79
CA LEU A 293 47.58 7.27 -0.67
C LEU A 293 46.93 8.61 -1.07
N GLU A 294 47.41 9.18 -2.13
CA GLU A 294 46.86 10.41 -2.70
C GLU A 294 45.44 10.16 -3.29
N GLN A 295 44.56 11.13 -3.14
CA GLN A 295 43.19 11.09 -3.70
C GLN A 295 43.17 11.94 -4.98
N ILE A 296 43.27 11.30 -6.14
CA ILE A 296 43.31 11.97 -7.44
C ILE A 296 41.92 11.86 -8.09
N VAL A 297 41.25 12.99 -8.18
CA VAL A 297 39.94 13.08 -8.84
C VAL A 297 40.14 13.13 -10.35
N VAL A 298 39.53 12.24 -11.10
CA VAL A 298 39.65 12.09 -12.56
C VAL A 298 38.29 12.14 -13.30
N ILE A 299 37.20 12.19 -12.58
CA ILE A 299 35.85 12.39 -13.12
C ILE A 299 35.26 13.64 -12.49
N ASN A 300 34.76 14.56 -13.32
CA ASN A 300 34.10 15.80 -12.89
C ASN A 300 32.69 15.53 -12.39
N ASN A 301 32.09 16.52 -11.73
CA ASN A 301 30.73 16.42 -11.19
C ASN A 301 29.65 16.15 -12.26
N ASP A 302 29.89 16.55 -13.51
CA ASP A 302 28.99 16.30 -14.65
C ASP A 302 29.23 14.93 -15.34
N GLY A 303 30.14 14.13 -14.81
CA GLY A 303 30.51 12.81 -15.36
C GLY A 303 31.49 12.84 -16.53
N THR A 304 32.04 14.01 -16.85
CA THR A 304 33.12 14.12 -17.84
C THR A 304 34.47 13.84 -17.19
N MET A 305 35.48 13.49 -18.00
CA MET A 305 36.82 13.26 -17.53
C MET A 305 37.51 14.60 -17.18
N ALA A 306 38.24 14.64 -16.07
CA ALA A 306 38.94 15.82 -15.57
C ALA A 306 40.16 16.20 -16.44
N GLU A 307 40.64 17.45 -16.30
CA GLU A 307 41.76 17.97 -17.10
C GLU A 307 43.06 17.15 -16.95
N ASN A 308 43.30 16.54 -15.79
CA ASN A 308 44.47 15.72 -15.50
C ASN A 308 44.48 14.35 -16.22
N THR A 309 43.47 14.04 -17.01
CA THR A 309 43.38 12.80 -17.81
C THR A 309 43.97 12.98 -19.23
N GLY A 310 44.57 14.12 -19.52
CA GLY A 310 45.25 14.39 -20.78
C GLY A 310 44.32 14.42 -21.99
N LYS A 311 44.57 13.61 -23.01
CA LYS A 311 43.76 13.60 -24.25
C LYS A 311 42.31 13.17 -24.05
N TYR A 312 41.95 12.59 -22.91
CA TYR A 312 40.58 12.15 -22.57
C TYR A 312 39.79 13.22 -21.81
N ALA A 313 40.44 14.34 -21.44
CA ALA A 313 39.80 15.44 -20.71
C ALA A 313 38.58 15.96 -21.46
N GLY A 314 37.46 16.15 -20.72
CA GLY A 314 36.18 16.61 -21.27
C GLY A 314 35.33 15.55 -21.97
N LEU A 315 35.85 14.35 -22.22
CA LEU A 315 35.01 13.24 -22.71
C LEU A 315 34.06 12.74 -21.63
N ASP A 316 32.88 12.28 -22.04
CA ASP A 316 32.04 11.49 -21.17
C ASP A 316 32.78 10.23 -20.70
N ARG A 317 32.58 9.81 -19.44
CA ARG A 317 33.31 8.68 -18.85
C ARG A 317 33.17 7.38 -19.64
N TYR A 318 32.04 7.13 -20.29
CA TYR A 318 31.85 5.92 -21.11
C TYR A 318 32.52 6.03 -22.48
N GLU A 319 32.57 7.23 -23.06
CA GLU A 319 33.33 7.46 -24.28
C GLU A 319 34.83 7.38 -24.01
N CYS A 320 35.30 7.91 -22.86
CA CYS A 320 36.66 7.71 -22.38
C CYS A 320 37.00 6.22 -22.26
N ARG A 321 36.12 5.43 -21.63
CA ARG A 321 36.28 3.96 -21.46
C ARG A 321 36.51 3.28 -22.81
N LYS A 322 35.71 3.57 -23.83
CA LYS A 322 35.86 2.99 -25.18
C LYS A 322 37.21 3.34 -25.79
N GLN A 323 37.57 4.61 -25.79
CA GLN A 323 38.82 5.06 -26.37
C GLN A 323 40.04 4.52 -25.59
N LEU A 324 39.97 4.51 -24.27
CA LEU A 324 41.05 4.01 -23.42
C LEU A 324 41.30 2.51 -23.67
N ILE A 325 40.30 1.70 -23.80
CA ILE A 325 40.44 0.26 -24.08
C ILE A 325 41.13 0.02 -25.42
N GLU A 326 40.78 0.77 -26.43
CA GLU A 326 41.46 0.67 -27.74
C GLU A 326 42.96 1.09 -27.65
N ASP A 327 43.27 2.15 -26.90
CA ASP A 327 44.64 2.61 -26.67
C ASP A 327 45.46 1.58 -25.86
N LEU A 328 44.87 1.01 -24.80
CA LEU A 328 45.50 -0.05 -24.00
C LEU A 328 45.76 -1.32 -24.81
N LYS A 329 44.86 -1.67 -25.73
CA LYS A 329 45.02 -2.77 -26.65
C LYS A 329 46.14 -2.52 -27.64
N GLN A 330 46.20 -1.32 -28.25
CA GLN A 330 47.25 -0.93 -29.19
C GLN A 330 48.63 -0.93 -28.55
N GLN A 331 48.72 -0.52 -27.28
CA GLN A 331 49.97 -0.46 -26.52
C GLN A 331 50.34 -1.79 -25.83
N GLY A 332 49.50 -2.82 -25.95
CA GLY A 332 49.76 -4.15 -25.40
C GLY A 332 49.51 -4.30 -23.89
N TYR A 333 48.81 -3.34 -23.28
CA TYR A 333 48.47 -3.37 -21.85
C TYR A 333 47.14 -4.10 -21.57
N LEU A 334 46.23 -4.32 -22.55
CA LEU A 334 45.02 -5.09 -22.41
C LEU A 334 45.31 -6.58 -22.62
N ILE A 335 44.95 -7.41 -21.61
CA ILE A 335 45.15 -8.87 -21.68
C ILE A 335 43.91 -9.51 -22.29
N SER A 336 42.76 -9.30 -21.67
CA SER A 336 41.45 -9.87 -22.06
C SER A 336 40.27 -8.99 -21.63
N ILE A 337 39.14 -9.25 -22.21
CA ILE A 337 37.83 -8.69 -21.81
C ILE A 337 36.92 -9.87 -21.57
N GLU A 338 36.31 -9.97 -20.38
CA GLU A 338 35.38 -10.99 -19.99
C GLU A 338 33.99 -10.40 -19.75
N ASP A 339 32.96 -11.10 -20.18
CA ASP A 339 31.59 -10.72 -19.84
C ASP A 339 31.37 -10.90 -18.33
N HIS A 340 30.88 -9.88 -17.68
CA HIS A 340 30.71 -9.87 -16.24
C HIS A 340 29.40 -9.18 -15.82
N GLU A 341 28.50 -9.94 -15.22
CA GLU A 341 27.30 -9.37 -14.62
C GLU A 341 27.65 -8.86 -13.22
N HIS A 342 27.34 -7.58 -12.94
CA HIS A 342 27.57 -6.97 -11.65
C HIS A 342 26.49 -5.95 -11.28
N ALA A 343 26.38 -5.68 -10.00
CA ALA A 343 25.43 -4.69 -9.47
C ALA A 343 25.97 -3.27 -9.69
N VAL A 344 25.23 -2.44 -10.42
CA VAL A 344 25.54 -1.04 -10.69
C VAL A 344 24.57 -0.14 -9.93
N GLY A 345 25.10 0.86 -9.24
CA GLY A 345 24.30 1.83 -8.50
C GLY A 345 23.69 2.90 -9.41
N HIS A 346 22.40 3.14 -9.28
CA HIS A 346 21.65 4.13 -10.03
C HIS A 346 20.98 5.13 -9.09
N CYS A 347 20.89 6.38 -9.52
CA CYS A 347 20.13 7.40 -8.81
C CYS A 347 18.63 7.05 -8.80
N SER A 348 18.03 6.92 -7.62
CA SER A 348 16.61 6.61 -7.45
C SER A 348 15.65 7.62 -8.09
N ARG A 349 16.14 8.80 -8.51
CA ARG A 349 15.33 9.89 -9.07
C ARG A 349 15.39 10.00 -10.60
N CYS A 350 16.58 9.76 -11.19
CA CYS A 350 16.78 9.93 -12.64
C CYS A 350 17.31 8.68 -13.33
N SER A 351 17.58 7.61 -12.58
CA SER A 351 18.13 6.32 -13.05
C SER A 351 19.51 6.44 -13.72
N THR A 352 20.20 7.57 -13.56
CA THR A 352 21.57 7.73 -14.03
C THR A 352 22.51 6.95 -13.13
N THR A 353 23.52 6.28 -13.71
CA THR A 353 24.59 5.60 -12.96
C THR A 353 25.32 6.58 -12.04
N VAL A 354 25.39 6.20 -10.77
CA VAL A 354 26.01 6.99 -9.71
C VAL A 354 27.55 6.90 -9.80
N GLU A 355 28.20 8.01 -9.55
CA GLU A 355 29.68 8.10 -9.43
C GLU A 355 30.10 8.28 -7.98
N PRO A 356 30.88 7.36 -7.40
CA PRO A 356 31.56 7.64 -6.14
C PRO A 356 32.59 8.73 -6.33
N LEU A 357 32.43 9.89 -5.69
CA LEU A 357 33.34 11.03 -5.78
C LEU A 357 33.72 11.54 -4.39
N VAL A 358 34.98 11.95 -4.25
CA VAL A 358 35.43 12.65 -3.04
C VAL A 358 34.93 14.08 -3.08
N SER A 359 34.10 14.47 -2.11
CA SER A 359 33.54 15.82 -2.00
C SER A 359 33.50 16.29 -0.56
N LYS A 360 33.48 17.60 -0.37
CA LYS A 360 33.29 18.22 0.95
C LYS A 360 31.80 18.37 1.20
N GLN A 361 31.27 17.63 2.21
CA GLN A 361 29.88 17.57 2.50
C GLN A 361 29.61 17.73 4.00
N TRP A 362 28.35 17.98 4.37
CA TRP A 362 27.86 17.95 5.74
C TRP A 362 27.31 16.58 6.10
N PHE A 363 27.65 16.10 7.29
CA PHE A 363 27.28 14.77 7.78
C PHE A 363 26.69 14.85 9.18
N VAL A 364 25.78 13.90 9.48
CA VAL A 364 25.32 13.61 10.84
C VAL A 364 25.96 12.29 11.31
N LYS A 365 26.56 12.28 12.49
CA LYS A 365 27.00 11.07 13.18
C LYS A 365 25.79 10.31 13.68
N MET A 366 25.53 9.15 13.14
CA MET A 366 24.27 8.45 13.34
C MET A 366 24.27 7.47 14.51
N GLU A 367 25.40 6.91 14.88
CA GLU A 367 25.49 5.81 15.86
C GLU A 367 24.80 6.13 17.19
N SER A 368 25.07 7.31 17.76
CA SER A 368 24.47 7.71 19.04
C SER A 368 22.97 7.96 18.99
N LEU A 369 22.44 8.34 17.82
CA LEU A 369 21.00 8.52 17.58
C LEU A 369 20.29 7.20 17.29
N ALA A 370 20.98 6.25 16.64
CA ALA A 370 20.42 4.96 16.26
C ALA A 370 20.20 4.03 17.46
N LYS A 371 21.13 3.99 18.44
CA LYS A 371 21.03 3.10 19.61
C LYS A 371 19.72 3.24 20.39
N PRO A 372 19.28 4.46 20.78
CA PRO A 372 17.99 4.64 21.44
C PRO A 372 16.80 4.24 20.55
N ALA A 373 16.91 4.47 19.22
CA ALA A 373 15.87 4.13 18.26
C ALA A 373 15.66 2.60 18.14
N VAL A 374 16.74 1.82 18.16
CA VAL A 374 16.69 0.36 18.20
C VAL A 374 16.06 -0.12 19.51
N GLU A 375 16.46 0.47 20.65
CA GLU A 375 15.93 0.09 21.97
C GLU A 375 14.45 0.40 22.10
N ALA A 376 13.95 1.48 21.53
CA ALA A 376 12.53 1.83 21.54
C ALA A 376 11.65 0.75 20.88
N VAL A 377 12.17 0.07 19.84
CA VAL A 377 11.49 -1.04 19.18
C VAL A 377 11.69 -2.36 19.92
N LYS A 378 12.92 -2.68 20.33
CA LYS A 378 13.21 -3.92 21.09
C LYS A 378 12.48 -4.00 22.42
N SER A 379 12.28 -2.88 23.11
CA SER A 379 11.51 -2.79 24.36
C SER A 379 9.98 -2.81 24.15
N GLY A 380 9.50 -2.76 22.91
CA GLY A 380 8.06 -2.73 22.59
C GLY A 380 7.37 -1.39 22.82
N LYS A 381 8.12 -0.30 23.08
CA LYS A 381 7.56 1.06 23.13
C LYS A 381 6.99 1.47 21.76
N ILE A 382 7.68 1.12 20.69
CA ILE A 382 7.21 1.25 19.32
C ILE A 382 6.93 -0.17 18.77
N LYS A 383 5.73 -0.37 18.23
CA LYS A 383 5.30 -1.66 17.67
C LYS A 383 5.07 -1.55 16.17
N PHE A 384 5.73 -2.40 15.41
CA PHE A 384 5.44 -2.55 13.97
C PHE A 384 4.28 -3.51 13.73
N VAL A 385 3.42 -3.16 12.82
CA VAL A 385 2.35 -4.02 12.30
C VAL A 385 2.50 -4.12 10.78
N PRO A 386 2.85 -5.28 10.22
CA PRO A 386 3.18 -6.54 10.92
C PRO A 386 4.59 -6.52 11.56
N GLU A 387 4.76 -7.34 12.59
CA GLU A 387 5.96 -7.38 13.43
C GLU A 387 7.27 -7.70 12.67
N ARG A 388 7.17 -8.40 11.54
CA ARG A 388 8.34 -8.76 10.72
C ARG A 388 9.22 -7.56 10.32
N PHE A 389 8.63 -6.37 10.19
CA PHE A 389 9.37 -5.16 9.83
C PHE A 389 10.23 -4.59 10.96
N SER A 390 9.99 -4.95 12.22
CA SER A 390 10.85 -4.55 13.33
C SER A 390 12.26 -5.11 13.20
N LYS A 391 12.39 -6.35 12.72
CA LYS A 391 13.68 -6.98 12.45
C LYS A 391 14.48 -6.26 11.35
N ILE A 392 13.79 -5.91 10.27
CA ILE A 392 14.38 -5.19 9.12
C ILE A 392 14.87 -3.80 9.58
N TYR A 393 14.04 -3.10 10.34
CA TYR A 393 14.35 -1.80 10.92
C TYR A 393 15.58 -1.86 11.86
N CYS A 394 15.61 -2.78 12.81
CA CYS A 394 16.73 -2.91 13.75
C CYS A 394 18.03 -3.29 13.05
N ASN A 395 18.01 -4.24 12.12
CA ASN A 395 19.20 -4.66 11.39
C ASN A 395 19.83 -3.51 10.56
N TRP A 396 19.00 -2.64 9.99
CA TRP A 396 19.51 -1.51 9.26
C TRP A 396 20.17 -0.48 10.19
N LEU A 397 19.55 -0.18 11.34
CA LEU A 397 20.07 0.77 12.31
C LEU A 397 21.34 0.26 13.02
N ASP A 398 21.46 -1.04 13.27
CA ASP A 398 22.65 -1.66 13.87
C ASP A 398 23.90 -1.52 12.95
N ASN A 399 23.69 -1.29 11.63
CA ASN A 399 24.75 -1.12 10.64
C ASN A 399 24.76 0.29 10.00
N ILE A 400 24.14 1.27 10.65
CA ILE A 400 23.99 2.61 10.08
C ILE A 400 25.33 3.34 9.96
N ARG A 401 25.53 4.01 8.84
CA ARG A 401 26.68 4.90 8.59
C ARG A 401 26.30 6.36 8.81
N ASP A 402 27.31 7.23 8.88
CA ASP A 402 27.09 8.67 8.93
C ASP A 402 26.29 9.15 7.72
N TRP A 403 25.30 9.98 7.98
CA TRP A 403 24.35 10.45 6.97
C TRP A 403 24.82 11.73 6.30
N CYS A 404 25.07 11.70 5.00
CA CYS A 404 25.34 12.89 4.20
C CYS A 404 24.04 13.69 4.03
N ILE A 405 24.01 14.90 4.59
CA ILE A 405 22.80 15.75 4.65
C ILE A 405 22.82 16.94 3.70
N SER A 406 23.95 17.28 3.08
CA SER A 406 24.04 18.39 2.13
C SER A 406 23.69 17.95 0.70
N ARG A 407 22.98 18.82 -0.01
CA ARG A 407 22.59 18.66 -1.41
C ARG A 407 22.91 19.94 -2.19
N GLN A 408 23.53 19.80 -3.35
CA GLN A 408 23.87 20.91 -4.25
C GLN A 408 22.67 21.32 -5.10
N LEU A 409 21.58 21.66 -4.41
CA LEU A 409 20.29 22.05 -4.99
C LEU A 409 19.99 23.52 -4.64
N TRP A 410 19.03 24.09 -5.33
CA TRP A 410 18.49 25.40 -4.99
C TRP A 410 17.16 25.32 -4.23
N TRP A 411 16.37 24.29 -4.49
CA TRP A 411 15.08 24.04 -3.84
C TRP A 411 15.25 23.16 -2.60
N GLY A 412 14.98 23.75 -1.43
CA GLY A 412 15.05 23.09 -0.12
C GLY A 412 15.46 24.04 1.00
N HIS A 413 15.63 23.50 2.20
CA HIS A 413 16.12 24.25 3.36
C HIS A 413 17.61 24.54 3.21
N ARG A 414 17.96 25.80 3.05
CA ARG A 414 19.36 26.20 2.94
C ARG A 414 20.08 25.96 4.26
N ILE A 415 21.28 25.40 4.20
CA ILE A 415 22.09 25.06 5.38
C ILE A 415 22.36 26.33 6.19
N PRO A 416 22.05 26.37 7.51
CA PRO A 416 22.25 27.54 8.36
C PRO A 416 23.68 27.65 8.86
N ALA A 417 24.60 27.72 7.91
CA ALA A 417 26.04 27.90 8.14
C ALA A 417 26.54 29.07 7.29
N TRP A 418 27.38 29.89 7.87
CA TRP A 418 28.02 31.05 7.20
C TRP A 418 29.51 30.96 7.30
N TYR A 419 30.19 31.43 6.30
CA TYR A 419 31.66 31.47 6.21
C TYR A 419 32.13 32.90 6.20
N CYS A 420 33.16 33.20 7.03
CA CYS A 420 33.78 34.49 7.03
C CYS A 420 35.02 34.44 6.11
N ASP A 421 35.05 35.27 5.05
CA ASP A 421 36.16 35.34 4.10
C ASP A 421 37.44 35.89 4.72
N ASP A 422 37.33 36.71 5.77
CA ASP A 422 38.52 37.39 6.36
C ASP A 422 39.21 36.53 7.42
N CYS A 423 38.46 35.75 8.24
CA CYS A 423 39.09 34.95 9.30
C CYS A 423 38.91 33.43 9.12
N GLY A 424 38.19 33.01 8.08
CA GLY A 424 37.97 31.61 7.78
C GLY A 424 37.03 30.85 8.75
N ALA A 425 36.36 31.59 9.66
CA ALA A 425 35.48 30.98 10.63
C ALA A 425 34.19 30.42 9.98
N THR A 426 33.75 29.24 10.41
CA THR A 426 32.44 28.69 10.12
C THR A 426 31.48 29.02 11.29
N ILE A 427 30.37 29.68 10.97
CA ILE A 427 29.42 30.19 11.93
C ILE A 427 28.09 29.43 11.68
N VAL A 428 27.51 28.80 12.70
CA VAL A 428 26.26 28.05 12.62
C VAL A 428 25.29 28.61 13.62
N GLU A 429 24.23 29.27 13.11
CA GLU A 429 23.26 29.99 13.94
C GLU A 429 21.83 29.83 13.38
N ASN A 430 20.83 30.05 14.24
CA ASN A 430 19.42 30.01 13.84
C ASN A 430 19.02 31.22 12.98
N GLU A 431 19.60 32.38 13.30
CA GLU A 431 19.33 33.63 12.61
C GLU A 431 20.38 33.87 11.51
N ASP A 432 19.99 34.69 10.54
CA ASP A 432 20.87 35.02 9.43
C ASP A 432 22.07 35.90 9.93
N VAL A 433 23.27 35.49 9.58
CA VAL A 433 24.51 36.14 10.02
C VAL A 433 24.96 37.15 8.96
N THR A 434 24.98 38.43 9.33
CA THR A 434 25.44 39.53 8.47
C THR A 434 26.79 40.08 8.87
N VAL A 435 27.27 39.77 10.08
CA VAL A 435 28.59 40.18 10.62
C VAL A 435 29.19 39.01 11.35
N CYS A 436 30.48 38.76 11.07
CA CYS A 436 31.21 37.67 11.72
C CYS A 436 31.37 37.93 13.23
N PRO A 437 30.86 37.04 14.11
CA PRO A 437 30.98 37.21 15.57
C PRO A 437 32.44 37.07 16.07
N HIS A 438 33.33 36.49 15.27
CA HIS A 438 34.74 36.28 15.66
C HIS A 438 35.63 37.44 15.33
N CYS A 439 35.48 38.11 14.18
CA CYS A 439 36.38 39.18 13.75
C CYS A 439 35.69 40.51 13.40
N GLY A 440 34.32 40.54 13.45
CA GLY A 440 33.58 41.76 13.14
C GLY A 440 33.46 42.07 11.63
N SER A 441 33.92 41.20 10.75
CA SER A 441 33.85 41.36 9.31
C SER A 441 32.41 41.26 8.78
N LYS A 442 32.11 42.03 7.73
CA LYS A 442 30.87 41.96 6.96
C LYS A 442 30.99 41.04 5.74
N HIS A 443 32.19 40.49 5.47
CA HIS A 443 32.43 39.56 4.37
C HIS A 443 32.08 38.14 4.84
N VAL A 444 30.77 37.93 5.01
CA VAL A 444 30.19 36.62 5.37
C VAL A 444 29.20 36.21 4.30
N HIS A 445 29.25 34.94 3.92
CA HIS A 445 28.30 34.37 2.98
C HIS A 445 27.76 33.05 3.53
N GLN A 446 26.47 32.78 3.26
CA GLN A 446 25.80 31.55 3.67
C GLN A 446 26.23 30.40 2.75
N ASP A 447 26.27 29.18 3.31
CA ASP A 447 26.43 27.94 2.55
C ASP A 447 25.42 27.87 1.41
N GLU A 448 25.85 27.44 0.21
CA GLU A 448 24.96 27.39 -0.96
C GLU A 448 24.10 26.14 -1.02
N ASP A 449 24.53 25.10 -0.31
CA ASP A 449 23.83 23.82 -0.27
C ASP A 449 22.54 23.91 0.53
N VAL A 450 21.62 22.99 0.23
CA VAL A 450 20.40 22.75 1.01
C VAL A 450 20.50 21.40 1.71
N LEU A 451 19.64 21.21 2.70
CA LEU A 451 19.53 19.95 3.44
C LEU A 451 18.81 18.89 2.62
N ASP A 452 19.18 17.64 2.84
CA ASP A 452 18.42 16.47 2.40
C ASP A 452 16.95 16.59 2.84
N THR A 453 16.02 16.31 1.94
CA THR A 453 14.55 16.31 2.20
C THR A 453 14.20 15.53 3.46
N TRP A 454 14.84 14.39 3.69
CA TRP A 454 14.58 13.55 4.84
C TRP A 454 15.01 14.14 6.18
N PHE A 455 15.80 15.21 6.17
CA PHE A 455 16.17 15.94 7.38
C PHE A 455 14.96 16.68 7.96
N SER A 456 14.23 17.42 7.15
CA SER A 456 12.98 18.07 7.56
C SER A 456 11.85 17.04 7.77
N SER A 457 11.68 16.10 6.84
CA SER A 457 10.64 15.08 6.96
C SER A 457 10.77 14.22 8.22
N GLY A 458 11.98 14.05 8.75
CA GLY A 458 12.23 13.36 10.02
C GLY A 458 11.71 14.07 11.26
N LEU A 459 11.38 15.38 11.17
CA LEU A 459 10.85 16.17 12.27
C LEU A 459 9.31 16.22 12.29
N TRP A 460 8.68 15.70 11.25
CA TRP A 460 7.25 15.82 10.96
C TRP A 460 6.30 15.53 12.14
N PRO A 461 6.51 14.51 13.00
CA PRO A 461 5.60 14.22 14.10
C PRO A 461 5.50 15.31 15.17
N PHE A 462 6.52 16.16 15.33
CA PHE A 462 6.55 17.18 16.37
C PHE A 462 6.67 18.62 15.84
N GLU A 463 7.37 18.85 14.72
CA GLU A 463 7.42 20.17 14.12
C GLU A 463 6.04 20.66 13.63
N THR A 464 5.20 19.76 13.13
CA THR A 464 3.84 20.08 12.69
C THR A 464 2.93 20.56 13.81
N MET A 465 3.26 20.21 15.05
CA MET A 465 2.55 20.60 16.26
C MET A 465 3.18 21.81 16.98
N GLY A 466 4.15 22.48 16.32
CA GLY A 466 4.72 23.75 16.76
C GLY A 466 6.05 23.67 17.49
N TRP A 467 6.69 22.49 17.60
CA TRP A 467 8.06 22.41 18.14
C TRP A 467 9.01 23.35 17.35
N PRO A 468 9.93 24.09 17.98
CA PRO A 468 10.47 23.94 19.36
C PRO A 468 9.63 24.53 20.50
N GLU A 469 8.57 25.30 20.19
CA GLU A 469 7.68 25.83 21.23
C GLU A 469 6.89 24.67 21.90
N GLN A 470 6.59 24.86 23.20
CA GLN A 470 5.80 23.89 23.96
C GLN A 470 4.31 24.20 23.84
N THR A 471 3.76 24.01 22.64
CA THR A 471 2.36 24.28 22.33
C THR A 471 1.39 23.35 23.06
N ALA A 472 0.13 23.72 23.16
CA ALA A 472 -0.90 22.86 23.74
C ALA A 472 -1.16 21.62 22.87
N GLU A 473 -1.09 21.77 21.55
CA GLU A 473 -1.20 20.70 20.58
C GLU A 473 -0.08 19.67 20.75
N LEU A 474 1.16 20.12 20.88
CA LEU A 474 2.31 19.23 21.10
C LEU A 474 2.14 18.43 22.39
N LYS A 475 1.67 19.06 23.48
CA LYS A 475 1.43 18.36 24.75
C LYS A 475 0.33 17.32 24.67
N GLN A 476 -0.74 17.59 23.91
CA GLN A 476 -1.87 16.68 23.83
C GLN A 476 -1.68 15.56 22.82
N PHE A 477 -1.14 15.85 21.63
CA PHE A 477 -1.17 14.94 20.50
C PHE A 477 0.17 14.25 20.21
N TYR A 478 1.26 14.64 20.86
CA TYR A 478 2.56 13.96 20.78
C TYR A 478 2.83 13.18 22.06
N PRO A 479 3.30 11.93 22.00
CA PRO A 479 3.53 11.08 20.83
C PRO A 479 2.27 10.80 20.03
N THR A 480 2.40 10.71 18.70
CA THR A 480 1.26 10.32 17.87
C THR A 480 0.87 8.87 18.09
N SER A 481 -0.36 8.50 17.75
CA SER A 481 -0.89 7.16 18.07
C SER A 481 -0.40 6.11 17.09
N VAL A 482 -0.47 6.42 15.80
CA VAL A 482 -0.12 5.51 14.71
C VAL A 482 0.56 6.30 13.61
N LEU A 483 1.63 5.74 13.06
CA LEU A 483 2.18 6.12 11.77
C LEU A 483 1.73 5.08 10.75
N VAL A 484 1.14 5.50 9.63
CA VAL A 484 0.81 4.63 8.50
C VAL A 484 1.72 4.96 7.35
N THR A 485 2.38 3.98 6.75
CA THR A 485 3.29 4.20 5.63
C THR A 485 3.59 2.91 4.86
N GLY A 486 4.10 3.05 3.63
CA GLY A 486 4.63 1.92 2.86
C GLY A 486 5.94 1.37 3.42
N TYR A 487 6.21 0.09 3.16
CA TYR A 487 7.46 -0.54 3.62
C TYR A 487 8.72 0.03 2.95
N ASP A 488 8.58 0.66 1.80
CA ASP A 488 9.69 1.18 0.98
C ASP A 488 10.35 2.43 1.58
N ILE A 489 9.73 3.09 2.57
CA ILE A 489 10.29 4.27 3.23
C ILE A 489 10.59 4.07 4.73
N ILE A 490 10.69 2.84 5.19
CA ILE A 490 11.06 2.55 6.59
C ILE A 490 12.40 3.18 6.95
N PHE A 491 13.41 3.02 6.09
CA PHE A 491 14.76 3.55 6.33
C PHE A 491 14.86 5.05 6.06
N PHE A 492 14.15 5.51 5.05
CA PHE A 492 14.15 6.92 4.65
C PHE A 492 13.47 7.80 5.68
N TRP A 493 12.32 7.36 6.20
CA TRP A 493 11.44 8.20 6.98
C TRP A 493 11.21 7.69 8.40
N VAL A 494 10.74 6.45 8.58
CA VAL A 494 10.39 5.92 9.91
C VAL A 494 11.59 5.98 10.86
N ALA A 495 12.74 5.45 10.43
CA ALA A 495 13.94 5.42 11.27
C ALA A 495 14.41 6.84 11.67
N ARG A 496 14.35 7.79 10.73
CA ARG A 496 14.74 9.19 11.01
C ARG A 496 13.77 9.88 11.95
N MET A 497 12.46 9.68 11.78
CA MET A 497 11.48 10.21 12.73
C MET A 497 11.69 9.68 14.14
N VAL A 498 12.01 8.39 14.28
CA VAL A 498 12.27 7.80 15.62
C VAL A 498 13.51 8.42 16.24
N MET A 499 14.62 8.53 15.50
CA MET A 499 15.84 9.16 15.99
C MET A 499 15.63 10.62 16.38
N MET A 500 15.01 11.41 15.52
CA MET A 500 14.76 12.83 15.77
C MET A 500 13.73 13.05 16.87
N GLY A 501 12.68 12.23 16.92
CA GLY A 501 11.67 12.27 17.98
C GLY A 501 12.24 12.02 19.36
N LEU A 502 13.07 10.99 19.51
CA LEU A 502 13.76 10.69 20.77
C LEU A 502 14.76 11.79 21.17
N GLU A 503 15.48 12.37 20.20
CA GLU A 503 16.48 13.40 20.46
C GLU A 503 15.87 14.76 20.78
N PHE A 504 14.84 15.18 20.06
CA PHE A 504 14.26 16.53 20.16
C PHE A 504 12.85 16.56 20.76
N GLY A 505 11.98 15.64 20.37
CA GLY A 505 10.66 15.47 20.95
C GLY A 505 10.67 14.87 22.36
N LYS A 506 11.81 14.34 22.79
CA LYS A 506 12.06 13.73 24.11
C LYS A 506 11.19 12.52 24.45
N ASP A 507 10.52 11.98 23.47
CA ASP A 507 9.74 10.74 23.57
C ASP A 507 9.72 10.04 22.20
N ILE A 508 9.16 8.81 22.15
CA ILE A 508 8.90 8.12 20.88
C ILE A 508 7.96 8.98 20.02
N PRO A 509 8.17 9.07 18.69
CA PRO A 509 7.31 9.91 17.85
C PRO A 509 5.92 9.31 17.62
N PHE A 510 5.77 7.99 17.73
CA PHE A 510 4.52 7.25 17.55
C PHE A 510 4.59 5.91 18.29
N LYS A 511 3.40 5.40 18.67
CA LYS A 511 3.29 4.11 19.41
C LYS A 511 3.25 2.90 18.47
N HIS A 512 2.61 3.03 17.32
CA HIS A 512 2.49 1.97 16.32
C HIS A 512 3.00 2.46 14.97
N VAL A 513 3.62 1.55 14.22
CA VAL A 513 4.00 1.75 12.82
C VAL A 513 3.22 0.72 12.01
N PHE A 514 2.14 1.18 11.38
CA PHE A 514 1.30 0.35 10.52
C PHE A 514 1.84 0.40 9.09
N ILE A 515 2.43 -0.70 8.66
CA ILE A 515 3.06 -0.83 7.35
C ILE A 515 2.08 -1.44 6.36
N HIS A 516 1.88 -0.78 5.23
CA HIS A 516 1.15 -1.32 4.10
C HIS A 516 2.09 -1.68 2.94
N GLY A 517 1.61 -2.53 2.03
CA GLY A 517 2.30 -2.85 0.79
C GLY A 517 2.05 -1.81 -0.30
N LEU A 518 2.57 -2.08 -1.49
CA LEU A 518 2.41 -1.22 -2.66
C LEU A 518 1.20 -1.66 -3.50
N VAL A 519 0.56 -0.70 -4.17
CA VAL A 519 -0.45 -1.00 -5.18
C VAL A 519 0.26 -1.21 -6.51
N ARG A 520 0.07 -2.40 -7.09
CA ARG A 520 0.66 -2.82 -8.36
C ARG A 520 -0.40 -2.97 -9.44
N ASP A 521 -0.01 -2.94 -10.70
CA ASP A 521 -0.91 -3.25 -11.80
C ASP A 521 -1.33 -4.74 -11.81
N SER A 522 -2.22 -5.13 -12.69
CA SER A 522 -2.73 -6.51 -12.82
C SER A 522 -1.63 -7.55 -13.12
N GLN A 523 -0.50 -7.11 -13.67
CA GLN A 523 0.67 -7.95 -13.96
C GLN A 523 1.67 -7.98 -12.79
N GLY A 524 1.41 -7.26 -11.70
CA GLY A 524 2.28 -7.18 -10.54
C GLY A 524 3.44 -6.19 -10.67
N ARG A 525 3.45 -5.32 -11.69
CA ARG A 525 4.46 -4.28 -11.87
C ARG A 525 4.13 -3.06 -11.02
N LYS A 526 5.15 -2.36 -10.54
CA LYS A 526 4.97 -1.08 -9.85
C LYS A 526 4.30 -0.07 -10.79
N MET A 527 3.26 0.59 -10.31
CA MET A 527 2.58 1.64 -11.09
C MET A 527 3.48 2.88 -11.18
N SER A 528 3.70 3.37 -12.40
CA SER A 528 4.44 4.61 -12.65
C SER A 528 3.91 5.33 -13.89
N LYS A 529 4.12 6.65 -13.93
CA LYS A 529 3.77 7.45 -15.11
C LYS A 529 4.63 7.09 -16.33
N SER A 530 5.89 6.72 -16.10
CA SER A 530 6.83 6.34 -17.16
C SER A 530 6.44 5.04 -17.86
N LEU A 531 5.83 4.10 -17.15
CA LEU A 531 5.31 2.84 -17.70
C LEU A 531 3.90 2.97 -18.30
N GLY A 532 3.24 4.14 -18.13
CA GLY A 532 1.87 4.34 -18.61
C GLY A 532 0.81 3.48 -17.94
N ASN A 533 1.12 2.83 -16.80
CA ASN A 533 0.22 1.98 -16.03
C ASN A 533 -0.29 2.65 -14.75
N GLY A 534 0.03 3.92 -14.53
CA GLY A 534 -0.46 4.71 -13.39
C GLY A 534 -1.93 5.11 -13.58
N ILE A 535 -2.75 4.90 -12.55
CA ILE A 535 -4.16 5.27 -12.54
C ILE A 535 -4.34 6.43 -11.56
N ASP A 536 -4.97 7.53 -12.02
CA ASP A 536 -5.37 8.62 -11.13
C ASP A 536 -6.60 8.19 -10.29
N PRO A 537 -6.53 8.24 -8.95
CA PRO A 537 -7.66 7.94 -8.10
C PRO A 537 -8.93 8.74 -8.46
N VAL A 538 -8.79 9.98 -8.89
CA VAL A 538 -9.92 10.84 -9.25
C VAL A 538 -10.69 10.28 -10.45
N GLU A 539 -10.01 9.71 -11.45
CA GLU A 539 -10.68 9.07 -12.61
C GLU A 539 -11.59 7.91 -12.18
N VAL A 540 -11.16 7.14 -11.19
CA VAL A 540 -11.97 6.04 -10.63
C VAL A 540 -13.14 6.60 -9.83
N ILE A 541 -12.90 7.64 -9.02
CA ILE A 541 -13.92 8.30 -8.20
C ILE A 541 -15.00 8.95 -9.08
N GLU A 542 -14.62 9.65 -10.12
CA GLU A 542 -15.57 10.27 -11.06
C GLU A 542 -16.48 9.24 -11.74
N LYS A 543 -15.98 8.04 -11.97
CA LYS A 543 -16.74 6.97 -12.63
C LYS A 543 -17.56 6.11 -11.68
N TYR A 544 -17.03 5.83 -10.49
CA TYR A 544 -17.60 4.80 -9.61
C TYR A 544 -17.92 5.31 -8.18
N GLY A 545 -17.47 6.50 -7.81
CA GLY A 545 -17.60 7.09 -6.48
C GLY A 545 -16.40 6.79 -5.55
N ALA A 546 -16.20 7.66 -4.57
CA ALA A 546 -15.11 7.58 -3.61
C ALA A 546 -15.26 6.34 -2.70
N ASP A 547 -16.46 6.04 -2.23
CA ASP A 547 -16.74 4.88 -1.38
C ASP A 547 -16.39 3.56 -2.07
N THR A 548 -16.67 3.46 -3.36
CA THR A 548 -16.32 2.29 -4.18
C THR A 548 -14.80 2.08 -4.21
N LEU A 549 -14.04 3.14 -4.46
CA LEU A 549 -12.58 3.07 -4.48
C LEU A 549 -12.02 2.70 -3.10
N ARG A 550 -12.46 3.38 -2.05
CA ARG A 550 -12.03 3.13 -0.67
C ARG A 550 -12.28 1.68 -0.26
N PHE A 551 -13.47 1.17 -0.49
CA PHE A 551 -13.83 -0.21 -0.12
C PHE A 551 -13.03 -1.25 -0.92
N MET A 552 -12.81 -1.02 -2.22
CA MET A 552 -11.96 -1.87 -3.06
C MET A 552 -10.52 -1.91 -2.57
N LEU A 553 -9.95 -0.77 -2.16
CA LEU A 553 -8.57 -0.69 -1.68
C LEU A 553 -8.36 -1.43 -0.34
N ILE A 554 -9.41 -1.58 0.46
CA ILE A 554 -9.31 -2.20 1.78
C ILE A 554 -9.66 -3.69 1.74
N THR A 555 -10.71 -4.08 1.03
CA THR A 555 -11.12 -5.49 0.97
C THR A 555 -10.03 -6.36 0.36
N GLY A 556 -9.61 -7.39 1.12
CA GLY A 556 -8.53 -8.29 0.72
C GLY A 556 -7.12 -7.70 0.83
N ASN A 557 -6.98 -6.54 1.49
CA ASN A 557 -5.69 -5.99 1.87
C ASN A 557 -5.22 -6.64 3.18
N THR A 558 -3.96 -7.09 3.19
CA THR A 558 -3.29 -7.65 4.36
C THR A 558 -2.12 -6.75 4.73
N PRO A 559 -1.91 -6.43 6.02
CA PRO A 559 -0.80 -5.58 6.44
C PRO A 559 0.55 -5.99 5.87
N GLY A 560 1.27 -5.04 5.30
CA GLY A 560 2.61 -5.23 4.74
C GLY A 560 2.72 -6.00 3.42
N ASN A 561 1.61 -6.39 2.81
CA ASN A 561 1.60 -7.11 1.54
C ASN A 561 1.15 -6.22 0.38
N ASP A 562 1.78 -6.41 -0.78
CA ASP A 562 1.39 -5.72 -2.00
C ASP A 562 -0.01 -6.17 -2.45
N MET A 563 -0.76 -5.24 -3.03
CA MET A 563 -2.04 -5.56 -3.67
C MET A 563 -1.98 -5.28 -5.17
N ARG A 564 -2.69 -6.09 -5.95
CA ARG A 564 -2.88 -5.85 -7.38
C ARG A 564 -4.19 -5.15 -7.63
N PHE A 565 -4.15 -4.13 -8.47
CA PHE A 565 -5.34 -3.43 -8.93
C PHE A 565 -5.98 -4.18 -10.09
N TYR A 566 -7.30 -4.45 -9.95
CA TYR A 566 -8.14 -5.03 -10.98
C TYR A 566 -9.45 -4.25 -11.10
N TRP A 567 -9.89 -3.96 -12.31
CA TRP A 567 -11.16 -3.27 -12.55
C TRP A 567 -12.36 -4.07 -12.08
N GLU A 568 -12.31 -5.39 -12.15
CA GLU A 568 -13.35 -6.30 -11.67
C GLU A 568 -13.60 -6.14 -10.15
N ARG A 569 -12.56 -5.82 -9.38
CA ARG A 569 -12.69 -5.53 -7.96
C ARG A 569 -13.39 -4.19 -7.70
N VAL A 570 -13.12 -3.19 -8.53
CA VAL A 570 -13.81 -1.90 -8.48
C VAL A 570 -15.31 -2.11 -8.77
N GLU A 571 -15.63 -2.90 -9.80
CA GLU A 571 -17.02 -3.23 -10.16
C GLU A 571 -17.73 -4.02 -9.06
N SER A 572 -17.04 -4.95 -8.40
CA SER A 572 -17.58 -5.70 -7.25
C SER A 572 -17.90 -4.76 -6.09
N ALA A 573 -17.03 -3.82 -5.76
CA ALA A 573 -17.28 -2.82 -4.72
C ALA A 573 -18.44 -1.89 -5.07
N ARG A 574 -18.57 -1.46 -6.36
CA ARG A 574 -19.73 -0.72 -6.84
C ARG A 574 -21.01 -1.51 -6.69
N ASN A 575 -20.99 -2.80 -7.02
CA ASN A 575 -22.17 -3.66 -6.90
C ASN A 575 -22.59 -3.80 -5.44
N PHE A 576 -21.62 -3.84 -4.52
CA PHE A 576 -21.91 -3.82 -3.08
C PHE A 576 -22.61 -2.51 -2.66
N ALA A 577 -22.08 -1.36 -3.08
CA ALA A 577 -22.72 -0.06 -2.83
C ALA A 577 -24.15 -0.02 -3.39
N ASN A 578 -24.35 -0.47 -4.62
CA ASN A 578 -25.68 -0.57 -5.25
C ASN A 578 -26.62 -1.48 -4.48
N LYS A 579 -26.15 -2.61 -3.97
CA LYS A 579 -26.98 -3.54 -3.18
C LYS A 579 -27.41 -2.91 -1.87
N LEU A 580 -26.47 -2.27 -1.15
CA LEU A 580 -26.79 -1.53 0.07
C LEU A 580 -27.81 -0.42 -0.20
N TRP A 581 -27.60 0.36 -1.26
CA TRP A 581 -28.53 1.43 -1.66
C TRP A 581 -29.94 0.92 -1.92
N ASN A 582 -30.07 -0.14 -2.71
CA ASN A 582 -31.38 -0.73 -3.03
C ASN A 582 -32.07 -1.36 -1.80
N ALA A 583 -31.32 -2.02 -0.94
CA ALA A 583 -31.80 -2.56 0.32
C ALA A 583 -32.32 -1.44 1.24
N SER A 584 -31.54 -0.37 1.40
CA SER A 584 -31.92 0.81 2.19
C SER A 584 -33.15 1.50 1.62
N ARG A 585 -33.26 1.64 0.30
CA ARG A 585 -34.44 2.18 -0.37
C ARG A 585 -35.68 1.33 -0.12
N PHE A 586 -35.57 0.01 -0.22
CA PHE A 586 -36.66 -0.93 0.12
C PHE A 586 -37.10 -0.71 1.56
N MET A 587 -36.18 -0.59 2.48
CA MET A 587 -36.47 -0.40 3.90
C MET A 587 -37.18 0.92 4.16
N LEU A 588 -36.68 2.02 3.61
CA LEU A 588 -37.29 3.35 3.74
C LEU A 588 -38.74 3.35 3.29
N MET A 589 -39.07 2.69 2.17
CA MET A 589 -40.47 2.53 1.72
C MET A 589 -41.34 1.73 2.68
N ASN A 590 -40.75 0.83 3.47
CA ASN A 590 -41.47 -0.01 4.42
C ASN A 590 -41.44 0.52 5.86
N LEU A 591 -40.67 1.60 6.12
CA LEU A 591 -40.66 2.32 7.39
C LEU A 591 -41.75 3.40 7.48
N GLU A 592 -42.60 3.56 6.46
CA GLU A 592 -43.73 4.47 6.52
C GLU A 592 -44.63 4.16 7.71
N GLY A 593 -44.87 5.17 8.56
CA GLY A 593 -45.65 5.01 9.78
C GLY A 593 -44.87 4.36 10.93
N PHE A 594 -43.53 4.25 10.82
CA PHE A 594 -42.68 3.75 11.89
C PHE A 594 -42.82 4.62 13.15
N ASP A 595 -43.04 3.98 14.27
CA ASP A 595 -43.15 4.60 15.58
C ASP A 595 -41.81 4.52 16.33
N LYS A 596 -41.11 5.63 16.44
CA LYS A 596 -39.84 5.72 17.13
C LYS A 596 -39.89 5.40 18.63
N THR A 597 -41.09 5.43 19.23
CA THR A 597 -41.28 5.12 20.66
C THR A 597 -41.58 3.65 20.90
N PHE A 598 -41.88 2.89 19.86
CA PHE A 598 -42.15 1.47 19.95
C PHE A 598 -40.89 0.67 20.22
N VAL A 599 -40.89 -0.06 21.35
CA VAL A 599 -39.83 -1.00 21.70
C VAL A 599 -40.48 -2.40 21.84
N PRO A 600 -40.03 -3.41 21.08
CA PRO A 600 -40.56 -4.77 21.20
C PRO A 600 -40.25 -5.38 22.57
N GLU A 601 -41.16 -6.19 23.08
CA GLU A 601 -40.92 -7.10 24.21
C GLU A 601 -40.18 -8.36 23.73
N ALA A 602 -39.48 -9.06 24.64
CA ALA A 602 -38.69 -10.25 24.28
C ALA A 602 -39.51 -11.36 23.60
N SER A 603 -40.83 -11.44 23.89
CA SER A 603 -41.77 -12.38 23.29
C SER A 603 -42.23 -12.01 21.87
N ASP A 604 -42.00 -10.76 21.45
CA ASP A 604 -42.38 -10.28 20.12
C ASP A 604 -41.43 -10.72 19.01
N TYR A 605 -40.17 -11.00 19.38
CA TYR A 605 -39.13 -11.36 18.40
C TYR A 605 -39.35 -12.76 17.82
N THR A 606 -39.38 -12.85 16.51
CA THR A 606 -39.33 -14.13 15.79
C THR A 606 -37.93 -14.74 15.85
N LEU A 607 -37.78 -15.98 15.42
CA LEU A 607 -36.49 -16.64 15.30
C LEU A 607 -35.55 -15.87 14.40
N ALA A 608 -36.02 -15.35 13.25
CA ALA A 608 -35.24 -14.53 12.34
C ALA A 608 -34.76 -13.22 12.97
N ASP A 609 -35.60 -12.58 13.81
CA ASP A 609 -35.21 -11.35 14.52
C ASP A 609 -34.08 -11.60 15.52
N LYS A 610 -34.20 -12.64 16.32
CA LYS A 610 -33.20 -13.06 17.30
C LYS A 610 -31.89 -13.42 16.61
N TRP A 611 -31.98 -14.16 15.51
CA TRP A 611 -30.82 -14.52 14.68
C TRP A 611 -30.08 -13.31 14.14
N ILE A 612 -30.76 -12.36 13.48
CA ILE A 612 -30.06 -11.22 12.86
C ILE A 612 -29.47 -10.26 13.89
N LEU A 613 -30.14 -10.08 15.03
CA LEU A 613 -29.63 -9.26 16.14
C LEU A 613 -28.38 -9.89 16.77
N SER A 614 -28.37 -11.21 16.97
CA SER A 614 -27.19 -11.93 17.46
C SER A 614 -26.04 -11.87 16.44
N ARG A 615 -26.34 -12.07 15.15
CA ARG A 615 -25.34 -11.95 14.07
C ARG A 615 -24.75 -10.56 13.96
N TYR A 616 -25.60 -9.52 14.07
CA TYR A 616 -25.16 -8.13 14.14
C TYR A 616 -24.21 -7.91 15.32
N ALA A 617 -24.58 -8.35 16.52
CA ALA A 617 -23.74 -8.20 17.71
C ALA A 617 -22.35 -8.84 17.54
N LYS A 618 -22.31 -10.09 17.08
CA LYS A 618 -21.03 -10.78 16.79
C LYS A 618 -20.21 -10.07 15.72
N THR A 619 -20.87 -9.56 14.71
CA THR A 619 -20.20 -8.82 13.62
C THR A 619 -19.60 -7.51 14.14
N ALA A 620 -20.32 -6.74 14.95
CA ALA A 620 -19.85 -5.51 15.55
C ALA A 620 -18.61 -5.75 16.45
N ILE A 621 -18.67 -6.78 17.30
CA ILE A 621 -17.54 -7.20 18.14
C ILE A 621 -16.33 -7.57 17.27
N SER A 622 -16.52 -8.43 16.27
CA SER A 622 -15.45 -8.89 15.38
C SER A 622 -14.81 -7.75 14.60
N ILE A 623 -15.60 -6.80 14.07
CA ILE A 623 -15.09 -5.63 13.36
C ILE A 623 -14.26 -4.76 14.30
N THR A 624 -14.75 -4.51 15.51
CA THR A 624 -14.03 -3.72 16.51
C THR A 624 -12.69 -4.36 16.85
N GLU A 625 -12.65 -5.66 17.11
CA GLU A 625 -11.42 -6.39 17.39
C GLU A 625 -10.43 -6.35 16.22
N ASN A 626 -10.91 -6.49 14.98
CA ASN A 626 -10.06 -6.44 13.80
C ASN A 626 -9.48 -5.02 13.59
N LEU A 627 -10.27 -3.97 13.80
CA LEU A 627 -9.79 -2.59 13.71
C LEU A 627 -8.75 -2.28 14.80
N GLU A 628 -8.93 -2.79 16.03
CA GLU A 628 -7.95 -2.67 17.12
C GLU A 628 -6.62 -3.38 16.80
N LYS A 629 -6.67 -4.45 16.04
CA LYS A 629 -5.50 -5.24 15.58
C LYS A 629 -4.91 -4.74 14.26
N PHE A 630 -5.44 -3.69 13.68
CA PHE A 630 -5.07 -3.18 12.35
C PHE A 630 -5.37 -4.15 11.18
N GLU A 631 -6.29 -5.10 11.37
CA GLU A 631 -6.76 -6.03 10.34
C GLU A 631 -7.95 -5.43 9.57
N LEU A 632 -7.72 -4.27 8.93
CA LEU A 632 -8.79 -3.49 8.30
C LEU A 632 -9.46 -4.24 7.14
N GLY A 633 -8.69 -5.06 6.43
CA GLY A 633 -9.21 -5.89 5.34
C GLY A 633 -10.20 -6.95 5.82
N GLU A 634 -9.92 -7.58 6.96
CA GLU A 634 -10.83 -8.55 7.60
C GLU A 634 -12.08 -7.88 8.16
N ALA A 635 -11.95 -6.69 8.73
CA ALA A 635 -13.08 -5.90 9.17
C ALA A 635 -14.01 -5.55 7.99
N GLY A 636 -13.45 -5.10 6.86
CA GLY A 636 -14.21 -4.83 5.65
C GLY A 636 -14.89 -6.07 5.05
N ARG A 637 -14.21 -7.23 5.08
CA ARG A 637 -14.78 -8.50 4.64
C ARG A 637 -15.95 -8.95 5.52
N SER A 638 -15.80 -8.85 6.84
CA SER A 638 -16.87 -9.17 7.80
C SER A 638 -18.11 -8.31 7.58
N LEU A 639 -17.92 -7.00 7.30
CA LEU A 639 -19.01 -6.10 6.93
C LEU A 639 -19.72 -6.53 5.64
N TYR A 640 -18.93 -6.84 4.61
CA TYR A 640 -19.47 -7.30 3.33
C TYR A 640 -20.32 -8.56 3.52
N ASP A 641 -19.79 -9.56 4.20
CA ASP A 641 -20.46 -10.85 4.42
C ASP A 641 -21.76 -10.67 5.19
N PHE A 642 -21.74 -9.89 6.27
CA PHE A 642 -22.94 -9.61 7.06
C PHE A 642 -24.01 -8.87 6.23
N ILE A 643 -23.63 -7.76 5.58
CA ILE A 643 -24.57 -6.92 4.83
C ILE A 643 -25.15 -7.69 3.64
N TRP A 644 -24.28 -8.32 2.85
CA TRP A 644 -24.71 -8.99 1.61
C TRP A 644 -25.41 -10.30 1.85
N ASN A 645 -24.73 -11.22 2.58
CA ASN A 645 -25.15 -12.62 2.68
C ASN A 645 -26.16 -12.88 3.79
N GLU A 646 -26.16 -12.07 4.86
CA GLU A 646 -27.07 -12.31 6.00
C GLU A 646 -28.23 -11.30 6.01
N PHE A 647 -27.93 -10.01 6.02
CA PHE A 647 -28.95 -8.97 6.14
C PHE A 647 -29.77 -8.83 4.85
N CYS A 648 -29.14 -8.63 3.70
CA CYS A 648 -29.84 -8.42 2.43
C CYS A 648 -30.47 -9.70 1.86
N ASP A 649 -29.69 -10.80 1.81
CA ASP A 649 -30.15 -12.02 1.15
C ASP A 649 -31.13 -12.83 1.98
N TRP A 650 -31.09 -12.68 3.30
CA TRP A 650 -31.97 -13.46 4.19
C TRP A 650 -32.90 -12.60 5.01
N TYR A 651 -32.40 -11.74 5.89
CA TYR A 651 -33.28 -11.08 6.86
C TYR A 651 -34.35 -10.20 6.21
N ILE A 652 -33.94 -9.40 5.20
CA ILE A 652 -34.90 -8.58 4.45
C ILE A 652 -35.98 -9.46 3.83
N GLU A 653 -35.62 -10.56 3.20
CA GLU A 653 -36.58 -11.48 2.56
C GLU A 653 -37.52 -12.16 3.59
N LEU A 654 -36.98 -12.58 4.74
CA LEU A 654 -37.75 -13.18 5.85
C LEU A 654 -38.76 -12.22 6.47
N SER A 655 -38.41 -10.90 6.48
CA SER A 655 -39.28 -9.87 7.07
C SER A 655 -40.42 -9.42 6.16
N LYS A 656 -40.37 -9.66 4.83
CA LYS A 656 -41.34 -9.16 3.85
C LYS A 656 -42.77 -9.54 4.18
N ALA A 657 -43.02 -10.77 4.59
CA ALA A 657 -44.37 -11.24 4.92
C ALA A 657 -45.03 -10.37 6.00
N ARG A 658 -44.27 -10.02 7.05
CA ARG A 658 -44.76 -9.16 8.15
C ARG A 658 -44.86 -7.69 7.73
N LEU A 659 -43.92 -7.19 6.90
CA LEU A 659 -43.95 -5.81 6.42
C LEU A 659 -45.13 -5.50 5.52
N TYR A 660 -45.56 -6.47 4.71
CA TYR A 660 -46.70 -6.32 3.78
C TYR A 660 -48.06 -6.60 4.45
N ASP A 661 -48.07 -7.29 5.59
CA ASP A 661 -49.31 -7.54 6.37
C ASP A 661 -49.67 -6.28 7.18
N LYS A 662 -50.53 -5.46 6.56
CA LYS A 662 -51.01 -4.21 7.19
C LYS A 662 -52.09 -4.44 8.26
N GLU A 663 -52.68 -5.62 8.33
CA GLU A 663 -53.70 -5.97 9.30
C GLU A 663 -53.11 -6.37 10.64
N ASN A 664 -51.98 -7.06 10.64
CA ASN A 664 -51.22 -7.44 11.83
C ASN A 664 -50.21 -6.38 12.26
N VAL A 665 -50.68 -5.34 12.91
CA VAL A 665 -49.91 -4.14 13.23
C VAL A 665 -48.69 -4.43 14.13
N ARG A 666 -48.80 -5.31 15.17
CA ARG A 666 -47.72 -5.57 16.11
C ARG A 666 -46.51 -6.29 15.46
N PRO A 667 -46.69 -7.43 14.77
CA PRO A 667 -45.58 -8.09 14.05
C PRO A 667 -44.95 -7.23 12.99
N ARG A 668 -45.70 -6.35 12.31
CA ARG A 668 -45.18 -5.37 11.36
C ARG A 668 -44.29 -4.32 12.04
N LYS A 669 -44.72 -3.76 13.18
CA LYS A 669 -43.91 -2.81 13.95
C LYS A 669 -42.62 -3.43 14.45
N VAL A 670 -42.62 -4.70 14.88
CA VAL A 670 -41.42 -5.44 15.27
C VAL A 670 -40.47 -5.58 14.11
N ALA A 671 -40.96 -5.99 12.93
CA ALA A 671 -40.14 -6.09 11.74
C ALA A 671 -39.53 -4.73 11.34
N GLN A 672 -40.31 -3.64 11.39
CA GLN A 672 -39.82 -2.28 11.13
C GLN A 672 -38.75 -1.87 12.14
N TYR A 673 -38.96 -2.16 13.42
CA TYR A 673 -37.97 -1.85 14.48
C TYR A 673 -36.65 -2.57 14.26
N VAL A 674 -36.67 -3.89 14.05
CA VAL A 674 -35.42 -4.66 13.86
C VAL A 674 -34.69 -4.27 12.59
N LEU A 675 -35.42 -4.05 11.48
CA LEU A 675 -34.82 -3.55 10.24
C LEU A 675 -34.16 -2.20 10.42
N GLY A 676 -34.85 -1.24 11.05
CA GLY A 676 -34.33 0.09 11.31
C GLY A 676 -33.09 0.05 12.22
N TYR A 677 -33.20 -0.74 13.31
CA TYR A 677 -32.07 -0.92 14.26
C TYR A 677 -30.84 -1.51 13.59
N VAL A 678 -31.00 -2.65 12.90
CA VAL A 678 -29.85 -3.32 12.25
C VAL A 678 -29.24 -2.44 11.15
N LEU A 679 -30.07 -1.76 10.34
CA LEU A 679 -29.54 -0.86 9.30
C LEU A 679 -28.76 0.29 9.93
N GLU A 680 -29.34 1.02 10.87
CA GLU A 680 -28.73 2.20 11.48
C GLU A 680 -27.38 1.86 12.09
N HIS A 681 -27.29 0.82 12.89
CA HIS A 681 -26.07 0.38 13.53
C HIS A 681 -25.03 -0.17 12.52
N THR A 682 -25.48 -0.88 11.50
CA THR A 682 -24.61 -1.37 10.43
C THR A 682 -24.02 -0.24 9.61
N LEU A 683 -24.79 0.83 9.34
CA LEU A 683 -24.28 2.03 8.68
C LEU A 683 -23.18 2.70 9.49
N ARG A 684 -23.30 2.74 10.83
CA ARG A 684 -22.24 3.27 11.70
C ARG A 684 -20.97 2.42 11.63
N LEU A 685 -21.10 1.09 11.63
CA LEU A 685 -19.95 0.19 11.46
C LEU A 685 -19.27 0.34 10.08
N LEU A 686 -20.05 0.61 9.04
CA LEU A 686 -19.57 0.75 7.67
C LEU A 686 -19.00 2.16 7.39
N HIS A 687 -19.40 3.18 8.15
CA HIS A 687 -19.05 4.58 7.90
C HIS A 687 -17.55 4.85 7.73
N PRO A 688 -16.64 4.29 8.53
CA PRO A 688 -15.21 4.48 8.31
C PRO A 688 -14.71 4.03 6.94
N PHE A 689 -15.35 3.02 6.36
CA PHE A 689 -14.97 2.43 5.07
C PHE A 689 -15.64 3.14 3.88
N MET A 690 -16.93 3.46 4.00
CA MET A 690 -17.77 4.05 2.96
C MET A 690 -18.53 5.26 3.51
N PRO A 691 -17.83 6.39 3.75
CA PRO A 691 -18.39 7.51 4.51
C PRO A 691 -19.57 8.21 3.82
N PHE A 692 -19.58 8.31 2.50
CA PHE A 692 -20.56 9.12 1.79
C PHE A 692 -21.92 8.43 1.66
N ILE A 693 -21.94 7.18 1.23
CA ILE A 693 -23.19 6.43 1.09
C ILE A 693 -23.84 6.19 2.45
N THR A 694 -23.02 5.98 3.48
CA THR A 694 -23.53 5.78 4.84
C THR A 694 -24.13 7.07 5.42
N GLU A 695 -23.51 8.22 5.19
CA GLU A 695 -24.05 9.52 5.58
C GLU A 695 -25.37 9.80 4.85
N GLU A 696 -25.40 9.62 3.52
CA GLU A 696 -26.61 9.88 2.73
C GLU A 696 -27.78 9.01 3.16
N ILE A 697 -27.59 7.70 3.34
CA ILE A 697 -28.65 6.81 3.80
C ILE A 697 -29.06 7.14 5.24
N TRP A 698 -28.10 7.41 6.14
CA TRP A 698 -28.35 7.65 7.56
C TRP A 698 -29.19 8.90 7.78
N GLN A 699 -29.02 9.94 6.96
CA GLN A 699 -29.83 11.16 7.04
C GLN A 699 -31.30 10.93 6.65
N HIS A 700 -31.62 9.83 5.98
CA HIS A 700 -32.99 9.51 5.57
C HIS A 700 -33.69 8.50 6.51
N ILE A 701 -32.97 7.88 7.44
CA ILE A 701 -33.55 6.97 8.44
C ILE A 701 -33.73 7.69 9.78
N PRO A 702 -34.57 7.17 10.67
CA PRO A 702 -34.66 7.70 12.03
C PRO A 702 -33.34 7.58 12.77
N HIS A 703 -32.76 8.71 13.17
CA HIS A 703 -31.46 8.76 13.89
C HIS A 703 -31.44 9.94 14.88
N GLU A 704 -30.39 10.00 15.70
CA GLU A 704 -30.06 11.11 16.57
C GLU A 704 -28.70 11.70 16.16
N GLY A 705 -28.55 13.03 16.31
CA GLY A 705 -27.31 13.71 15.98
C GLY A 705 -27.31 14.39 14.60
N LYS A 706 -26.23 15.12 14.28
CA LYS A 706 -26.09 15.93 13.06
C LYS A 706 -25.47 15.16 11.89
N SER A 707 -24.60 14.22 12.19
CA SER A 707 -23.85 13.44 11.21
C SER A 707 -23.47 12.09 11.79
N ILE A 708 -23.50 11.06 10.98
CA ILE A 708 -23.02 9.72 11.33
C ILE A 708 -21.54 9.72 11.73
N MET A 709 -20.74 10.66 11.19
CA MET A 709 -19.33 10.80 11.48
C MET A 709 -19.00 10.99 12.97
N VAL A 710 -19.92 11.58 13.72
CA VAL A 710 -19.79 11.88 15.16
C VAL A 710 -20.80 11.10 16.00
N ALA A 711 -21.47 10.13 15.40
CA ALA A 711 -22.32 9.19 16.14
C ALA A 711 -21.44 8.17 16.88
N ASP A 712 -21.97 7.61 17.98
CA ASP A 712 -21.23 6.65 18.80
C ASP A 712 -20.97 5.33 18.05
N TRP A 713 -19.78 4.79 18.23
CA TRP A 713 -19.40 3.51 17.67
C TRP A 713 -20.20 2.37 18.28
N PRO A 714 -20.87 1.52 17.47
CA PRO A 714 -21.60 0.37 17.99
C PRO A 714 -20.64 -0.68 18.58
N THR A 715 -20.86 -1.10 19.81
CA THR A 715 -20.03 -2.08 20.49
C THR A 715 -20.49 -3.53 20.27
N GLY A 716 -21.76 -3.73 19.88
CA GLY A 716 -22.41 -5.04 19.80
C GLY A 716 -23.00 -5.52 21.14
N GLU A 717 -22.67 -4.85 22.25
CA GLU A 717 -23.19 -5.20 23.58
C GLU A 717 -24.64 -4.78 23.75
N GLU A 718 -25.13 -3.89 22.87
CA GLU A 718 -26.51 -3.39 22.86
C GLU A 718 -27.52 -4.47 22.45
N ALA A 719 -27.08 -5.50 21.72
CA ALA A 719 -27.89 -6.62 21.28
C ALA A 719 -27.48 -7.91 22.00
N LYS A 720 -28.50 -8.71 22.31
CA LYS A 720 -28.31 -9.98 23.03
C LYS A 720 -27.76 -11.05 22.07
N LEU A 721 -26.66 -11.68 22.47
CA LEU A 721 -26.17 -12.90 21.80
C LEU A 721 -27.13 -14.06 22.03
N ASP A 722 -27.44 -14.81 20.97
CA ASP A 722 -28.37 -15.97 21.01
C ASP A 722 -27.86 -17.08 20.08
N ASP A 723 -26.88 -17.86 20.58
CA ASP A 723 -26.28 -18.96 19.81
C ASP A 723 -27.30 -20.04 19.43
N ALA A 724 -28.31 -20.27 20.28
CA ALA A 724 -29.37 -21.26 19.99
C ALA A 724 -30.19 -20.84 18.76
N SER A 725 -30.65 -19.58 18.74
CA SER A 725 -31.38 -19.04 17.58
C SER A 725 -30.53 -19.02 16.31
N GLU A 726 -29.20 -18.83 16.42
CA GLU A 726 -28.30 -18.91 15.26
C GLU A 726 -28.23 -20.33 14.67
N VAL A 727 -28.11 -21.34 15.51
CA VAL A 727 -28.09 -22.75 15.08
C VAL A 727 -29.41 -23.16 14.42
N GLU A 728 -30.53 -22.83 15.07
CA GLU A 728 -31.87 -23.13 14.56
C GLU A 728 -32.13 -22.45 13.21
N MET A 729 -31.79 -21.14 13.10
CA MET A 729 -32.00 -20.39 11.86
C MET A 729 -31.07 -20.87 10.74
N THR A 730 -29.83 -21.22 11.06
CA THR A 730 -28.89 -21.80 10.09
C THR A 730 -29.42 -23.10 9.52
N THR A 731 -30.02 -23.98 10.37
CA THR A 731 -30.61 -25.23 9.91
C THR A 731 -31.78 -24.99 8.95
N ILE A 732 -32.65 -24.02 9.26
CA ILE A 732 -33.75 -23.60 8.37
C ILE A 732 -33.17 -23.05 7.02
N MET A 733 -32.18 -22.17 7.07
CA MET A 733 -31.60 -21.57 5.88
C MET A 733 -30.94 -22.61 4.97
N GLU A 734 -30.20 -23.55 5.54
CA GLU A 734 -29.57 -24.64 4.78
C GLU A 734 -30.64 -25.59 4.19
N THR A 735 -31.71 -25.86 4.92
CA THR A 735 -32.87 -26.60 4.39
C THR A 735 -33.52 -25.88 3.20
N ILE A 736 -33.74 -24.57 3.30
CA ILE A 736 -34.26 -23.75 2.19
C ILE A 736 -33.33 -23.80 0.98
N LYS A 737 -32.00 -23.68 1.19
CA LYS A 737 -31.01 -23.78 0.12
C LYS A 737 -31.05 -25.14 -0.56
N ALA A 738 -31.13 -26.23 0.22
CA ALA A 738 -31.24 -27.58 -0.30
C ALA A 738 -32.47 -27.74 -1.18
N ILE A 739 -33.63 -27.29 -0.70
CA ILE A 739 -34.89 -27.32 -1.47
C ILE A 739 -34.76 -26.53 -2.77
N ARG A 740 -34.18 -25.32 -2.74
CA ARG A 740 -33.95 -24.51 -3.92
C ARG A 740 -33.03 -25.21 -4.94
N ASN A 741 -31.95 -25.85 -4.47
CA ASN A 741 -31.06 -26.62 -5.31
C ASN A 741 -31.75 -27.82 -5.95
N MET A 742 -32.49 -28.62 -5.17
CA MET A 742 -33.29 -29.73 -5.68
C MET A 742 -34.28 -29.28 -6.77
N ARG A 743 -34.95 -28.13 -6.55
CA ARG A 743 -35.87 -27.55 -7.53
C ARG A 743 -35.16 -27.09 -8.80
N ALA A 744 -33.98 -26.51 -8.66
CA ALA A 744 -33.14 -26.08 -9.79
C ALA A 744 -32.65 -27.28 -10.65
N GLU A 745 -32.30 -28.41 -10.00
CA GLU A 745 -31.90 -29.65 -10.69
C GLU A 745 -32.97 -30.19 -11.62
N VAL A 746 -34.24 -29.99 -11.29
CA VAL A 746 -35.40 -30.42 -12.13
C VAL A 746 -35.98 -29.27 -12.94
N ASN A 747 -35.32 -28.09 -12.98
CA ASN A 747 -35.83 -26.90 -13.67
C ASN A 747 -37.27 -26.52 -13.28
N ALA A 748 -37.65 -26.68 -12.03
CA ALA A 748 -38.97 -26.33 -11.55
C ALA A 748 -39.21 -24.82 -11.67
N ALA A 749 -40.33 -24.42 -12.23
CA ALA A 749 -40.68 -23.00 -12.37
C ALA A 749 -40.76 -22.32 -10.99
N PRO A 750 -40.19 -21.10 -10.84
CA PRO A 750 -40.20 -20.39 -9.55
C PRO A 750 -41.59 -20.23 -8.94
N SER A 751 -42.60 -20.03 -9.75
CA SER A 751 -44.01 -19.87 -9.34
C SER A 751 -44.71 -21.18 -8.91
N LYS A 752 -44.13 -22.34 -9.22
CA LYS A 752 -44.74 -23.64 -8.94
C LYS A 752 -44.42 -24.04 -7.50
N LYS A 753 -45.44 -24.09 -6.66
CA LYS A 753 -45.30 -24.55 -5.28
C LYS A 753 -45.28 -26.08 -5.20
N THR A 754 -44.44 -26.64 -4.32
CA THR A 754 -44.31 -28.08 -4.11
C THR A 754 -44.53 -28.45 -2.64
N GLU A 755 -44.98 -29.68 -2.42
CA GLU A 755 -44.98 -30.23 -1.06
C GLU A 755 -43.57 -30.48 -0.60
N VAL A 756 -43.29 -30.17 0.67
CA VAL A 756 -42.02 -30.43 1.32
C VAL A 756 -42.29 -31.37 2.49
N ILE A 757 -41.58 -32.48 2.50
CA ILE A 757 -41.68 -33.43 3.59
C ILE A 757 -40.33 -33.51 4.28
N LEU A 758 -40.31 -33.30 5.59
CA LEU A 758 -39.12 -33.33 6.43
C LEU A 758 -39.17 -34.51 7.38
N HIS A 759 -38.06 -35.24 7.46
CA HIS A 759 -37.85 -36.24 8.50
C HIS A 759 -36.64 -35.79 9.34
N LEU A 760 -36.87 -35.58 10.64
CA LEU A 760 -35.88 -34.96 11.51
C LEU A 760 -35.18 -36.01 12.36
N SER A 761 -33.88 -36.04 12.33
CA SER A 761 -33.06 -36.92 13.18
C SER A 761 -33.06 -36.47 14.63
N ASP A 762 -33.30 -35.18 14.88
CA ASP A 762 -33.38 -34.54 16.20
C ASP A 762 -34.83 -34.05 16.42
N GLU A 763 -35.51 -34.64 17.34
CA GLU A 763 -36.90 -34.26 17.69
C GLU A 763 -37.03 -32.83 18.22
N SER A 764 -35.95 -32.23 18.75
CA SER A 764 -35.92 -30.83 19.20
C SER A 764 -36.17 -29.83 18.05
N LEU A 765 -35.89 -30.23 16.81
CA LEU A 765 -36.11 -29.40 15.63
C LEU A 765 -37.59 -29.41 15.16
N THR A 766 -38.42 -30.31 15.69
CA THR A 766 -39.85 -30.41 15.29
C THR A 766 -40.58 -29.11 15.55
N ASP A 767 -40.45 -28.58 16.75
CA ASP A 767 -41.06 -27.31 17.15
C ASP A 767 -40.50 -26.13 16.34
N VAL A 768 -39.21 -26.17 16.02
CA VAL A 768 -38.55 -25.14 15.26
C VAL A 768 -39.13 -25.06 13.85
N PHE A 769 -39.22 -26.19 13.13
CA PHE A 769 -39.81 -26.23 11.79
C PHE A 769 -41.29 -25.98 11.77
N ALA A 770 -42.06 -26.52 12.75
CA ALA A 770 -43.49 -26.30 12.85
C ALA A 770 -43.87 -24.82 13.04
N LYS A 771 -43.15 -24.09 13.90
CA LYS A 771 -43.37 -22.66 14.14
C LYS A 771 -42.88 -21.76 13.01
N ASN A 772 -41.92 -22.23 12.20
CA ASN A 772 -41.23 -21.45 11.16
C ASN A 772 -41.47 -21.99 9.74
N SER A 773 -42.46 -22.85 9.51
CA SER A 773 -42.82 -23.42 8.21
C SER A 773 -43.08 -22.34 7.13
N GLY A 774 -43.61 -21.18 7.54
CA GLY A 774 -43.83 -20.03 6.66
C GLY A 774 -42.59 -19.50 5.96
N TYR A 775 -41.40 -19.72 6.51
CA TYR A 775 -40.14 -19.37 5.84
C TYR A 775 -39.86 -20.29 4.64
N LEU A 776 -40.13 -21.59 4.77
CA LEU A 776 -40.02 -22.56 3.68
C LEU A 776 -41.10 -22.30 2.61
N GLU A 777 -42.31 -21.96 3.01
CA GLU A 777 -43.42 -21.63 2.10
C GLU A 777 -43.10 -20.41 1.24
N THR A 778 -42.51 -19.39 1.86
CA THR A 778 -42.15 -18.12 1.19
C THR A 778 -40.85 -18.24 0.38
N LEU A 779 -39.77 -18.76 0.96
CA LEU A 779 -38.44 -18.70 0.39
C LEU A 779 -38.04 -19.95 -0.41
N ALA A 780 -38.67 -21.11 -0.14
CA ALA A 780 -38.44 -22.35 -0.89
C ALA A 780 -39.58 -22.71 -1.84
N SER A 781 -40.63 -21.86 -1.92
CA SER A 781 -41.86 -22.13 -2.68
C SER A 781 -42.56 -23.45 -2.25
N ALA A 782 -42.55 -23.72 -0.95
CA ALA A 782 -43.32 -24.85 -0.42
C ALA A 782 -44.80 -24.55 -0.47
N LYS A 783 -45.63 -25.54 -0.80
CA LYS A 783 -47.08 -25.46 -0.73
C LYS A 783 -47.55 -25.71 0.71
N ASN A 784 -47.00 -26.74 1.31
CA ASN A 784 -47.12 -27.17 2.69
C ASN A 784 -45.82 -27.84 3.13
N VAL A 785 -45.58 -27.82 4.43
CA VAL A 785 -44.46 -28.51 5.06
C VAL A 785 -45.03 -29.57 5.99
N THR A 786 -44.71 -30.82 5.71
CA THR A 786 -45.13 -31.96 6.55
C THR A 786 -43.87 -32.48 7.28
N ILE A 787 -43.96 -32.62 8.59
CA ILE A 787 -42.89 -33.21 9.41
C ILE A 787 -43.32 -34.65 9.74
N LEU A 788 -42.51 -35.60 9.29
CA LEU A 788 -42.71 -37.01 9.59
C LEU A 788 -42.30 -37.33 11.01
N ALA A 789 -43.07 -38.20 11.67
CA ALA A 789 -42.66 -38.83 12.92
C ALA A 789 -41.53 -39.83 12.64
N LYS A 790 -40.76 -40.20 13.67
CA LYS A 790 -39.54 -41.03 13.55
C LYS A 790 -39.81 -42.38 12.87
N ASP A 791 -41.01 -42.96 13.08
CA ASP A 791 -41.38 -44.27 12.57
C ASP A 791 -42.25 -44.17 11.30
N ASP A 792 -42.49 -42.99 10.77
CA ASP A 792 -43.30 -42.82 9.57
C ASP A 792 -42.60 -43.35 8.33
N ALA A 793 -43.35 -43.89 7.37
CA ALA A 793 -42.82 -44.37 6.11
C ALA A 793 -42.27 -43.19 5.28
N LYS A 794 -41.03 -43.32 4.81
CA LYS A 794 -40.38 -42.31 3.94
C LYS A 794 -41.06 -42.33 2.57
N PRO A 795 -41.26 -41.16 1.92
CA PRO A 795 -41.89 -41.06 0.63
C PRO A 795 -41.11 -41.83 -0.44
N GLU A 796 -41.80 -42.69 -1.17
CA GLU A 796 -41.31 -43.26 -2.43
C GLU A 796 -41.50 -42.21 -3.55
N ASN A 797 -40.62 -42.21 -4.57
CA ASN A 797 -40.70 -41.31 -5.73
C ASN A 797 -40.54 -39.80 -5.36
N ALA A 798 -39.66 -39.48 -4.43
CA ALA A 798 -39.29 -38.12 -4.07
C ALA A 798 -37.81 -37.87 -4.30
N MET A 799 -37.43 -36.61 -4.67
CA MET A 799 -36.05 -36.16 -4.55
C MET A 799 -35.68 -36.10 -3.08
N THR A 800 -34.43 -36.41 -2.76
CA THR A 800 -33.96 -36.46 -1.38
C THR A 800 -32.69 -35.66 -1.20
N ALA A 801 -32.61 -34.89 -0.13
CA ALA A 801 -31.41 -34.28 0.36
C ALA A 801 -31.29 -34.39 1.87
N VAL A 802 -30.08 -34.33 2.41
CA VAL A 802 -29.85 -34.37 3.86
C VAL A 802 -28.98 -33.19 4.24
N VAL A 803 -29.42 -32.39 5.19
CA VAL A 803 -28.71 -31.19 5.67
C VAL A 803 -28.88 -31.05 7.17
N ASN A 804 -27.83 -30.96 7.94
CA ASN A 804 -27.84 -30.74 9.38
C ASN A 804 -28.84 -31.65 10.16
N GLY A 805 -28.91 -32.94 9.81
CA GLY A 805 -29.80 -33.89 10.43
C GLY A 805 -31.25 -33.80 9.97
N VAL A 806 -31.55 -33.01 8.95
CA VAL A 806 -32.87 -32.90 8.30
C VAL A 806 -32.84 -33.66 6.98
N GLU A 807 -33.60 -34.74 6.86
CA GLU A 807 -33.85 -35.39 5.58
C GLU A 807 -35.03 -34.68 4.89
N ILE A 808 -34.83 -34.24 3.68
CA ILE A 808 -35.74 -33.42 2.89
C ILE A 808 -36.26 -34.28 1.73
N TYR A 809 -37.56 -34.38 1.59
CA TYR A 809 -38.19 -35.09 0.48
C TYR A 809 -39.08 -34.15 -0.32
N LEU A 810 -38.87 -34.07 -1.61
CA LEU A 810 -39.72 -33.34 -2.56
C LEU A 810 -40.39 -34.32 -3.50
N PRO A 811 -41.71 -34.59 -3.33
CA PRO A 811 -42.46 -35.44 -4.25
C PRO A 811 -42.38 -34.88 -5.67
N LEU A 812 -42.06 -35.73 -6.64
CA LEU A 812 -41.90 -35.31 -8.03
C LEU A 812 -43.23 -35.12 -8.74
N ALA A 813 -44.29 -35.76 -8.23
CA ALA A 813 -45.65 -35.58 -8.71
C ALA A 813 -46.08 -34.10 -8.63
N GLY A 814 -46.29 -33.49 -9.80
CA GLY A 814 -46.64 -32.08 -9.86
C GLY A 814 -45.49 -31.09 -9.85
N LEU A 815 -44.22 -31.48 -9.56
CA LEU A 815 -43.06 -30.62 -9.59
C LEU A 815 -42.50 -30.44 -11.00
N ILE A 816 -42.53 -31.49 -11.79
CA ILE A 816 -42.04 -31.53 -13.17
C ILE A 816 -43.22 -31.56 -14.12
N ASP A 817 -43.15 -30.79 -15.21
CA ASP A 817 -44.01 -30.99 -16.38
C ASP A 817 -43.32 -32.11 -17.19
N VAL A 818 -43.74 -33.34 -16.94
CA VAL A 818 -43.11 -34.55 -17.49
C VAL A 818 -43.00 -34.48 -19.02
N GLU A 819 -44.05 -33.99 -19.70
CA GLU A 819 -44.01 -33.87 -21.15
C GLU A 819 -43.00 -32.85 -21.64
N LYS A 820 -42.97 -31.67 -21.03
CA LYS A 820 -42.00 -30.62 -21.39
C LYS A 820 -40.55 -30.98 -21.07
N GLU A 821 -40.34 -31.58 -19.89
CA GLU A 821 -38.99 -31.99 -19.49
C GLU A 821 -38.50 -33.17 -20.32
N THR A 822 -39.37 -34.12 -20.63
CA THR A 822 -39.03 -35.22 -21.56
C THR A 822 -38.72 -34.69 -22.95
N ALA A 823 -39.46 -33.71 -23.46
CA ALA A 823 -39.18 -33.08 -24.74
C ALA A 823 -37.83 -32.32 -24.72
N ARG A 824 -37.52 -31.59 -23.62
CA ARG A 824 -36.27 -30.87 -23.41
C ARG A 824 -35.09 -31.84 -23.39
N LEU A 825 -35.18 -32.87 -22.56
CA LEU A 825 -34.11 -33.88 -22.40
C LEU A 825 -33.89 -34.67 -23.68
N ASN A 826 -34.95 -34.99 -24.46
CA ASN A 826 -34.77 -35.60 -25.77
C ASN A 826 -34.05 -34.70 -26.74
N LYS A 827 -34.30 -33.38 -26.72
CA LYS A 827 -33.58 -32.43 -27.54
C LYS A 827 -32.10 -32.29 -27.11
N GLU A 828 -31.85 -32.31 -25.80
CA GLU A 828 -30.53 -32.31 -25.22
C GLU A 828 -29.75 -33.59 -25.58
N LEU A 829 -30.39 -34.75 -25.44
CA LEU A 829 -29.85 -36.05 -25.84
C LEU A 829 -29.44 -36.08 -27.31
N ALA A 830 -30.32 -35.59 -28.19
CA ALA A 830 -30.05 -35.50 -29.63
C ALA A 830 -28.86 -34.56 -29.94
N THR A 831 -28.63 -33.53 -29.14
CA THR A 831 -27.49 -32.64 -29.24
C THR A 831 -26.21 -33.33 -28.78
N LEU A 832 -26.26 -34.00 -27.62
CA LEU A 832 -25.13 -34.76 -27.06
C LEU A 832 -24.73 -35.94 -27.99
N ASP A 833 -25.70 -36.65 -28.57
CA ASP A 833 -25.45 -37.72 -29.55
C ASP A 833 -24.73 -37.21 -30.80
N LYS A 834 -25.07 -35.99 -31.27
CA LYS A 834 -24.35 -35.36 -32.38
C LYS A 834 -22.91 -34.99 -31.99
N GLU A 835 -22.68 -34.43 -30.81
CA GLU A 835 -21.34 -34.05 -30.33
C GLU A 835 -20.48 -35.28 -30.08
N VAL A 836 -20.99 -36.35 -29.44
CA VAL A 836 -20.28 -37.61 -29.23
C VAL A 836 -19.93 -38.21 -30.58
N SER A 837 -20.88 -38.31 -31.53
CA SER A 837 -20.63 -38.85 -32.88
C SER A 837 -19.61 -38.03 -33.67
N ARG A 838 -19.61 -36.71 -33.51
CA ARG A 838 -18.64 -35.82 -34.14
C ARG A 838 -17.21 -36.03 -33.58
N LEU A 839 -17.07 -36.13 -32.26
CA LEU A 839 -15.78 -36.37 -31.61
C LEU A 839 -15.28 -37.78 -31.85
N ASP A 840 -16.15 -38.78 -31.83
CA ASP A 840 -15.81 -40.17 -32.18
C ASP A 840 -15.28 -40.31 -33.60
N LYS A 841 -15.94 -39.70 -34.57
CA LYS A 841 -15.47 -39.64 -35.95
C LYS A 841 -14.13 -38.94 -36.10
N LYS A 842 -13.96 -37.86 -35.30
CA LYS A 842 -12.70 -37.10 -35.29
C LYS A 842 -11.55 -37.92 -34.70
N LEU A 843 -11.79 -38.61 -33.59
CA LEU A 843 -10.81 -39.44 -32.91
C LEU A 843 -10.58 -40.79 -33.57
N SER A 844 -11.54 -41.28 -34.39
CA SER A 844 -11.35 -42.48 -35.25
C SER A 844 -10.65 -42.19 -36.57
N ASN A 845 -10.41 -40.94 -36.90
CA ASN A 845 -9.68 -40.58 -38.11
C ASN A 845 -8.15 -40.71 -37.91
N ALA A 846 -7.59 -41.75 -38.48
CA ALA A 846 -6.14 -42.06 -38.41
C ALA A 846 -5.27 -40.88 -38.89
N GLY A 847 -5.75 -40.11 -39.87
CA GLY A 847 -5.05 -38.90 -40.37
C GLY A 847 -5.00 -37.76 -39.36
N PHE A 848 -6.01 -37.63 -38.51
CA PHE A 848 -6.05 -36.64 -37.42
C PHE A 848 -5.10 -37.08 -36.28
N ILE A 849 -5.17 -38.32 -35.83
CA ILE A 849 -4.34 -38.83 -34.74
C ILE A 849 -2.85 -38.77 -35.11
N ALA A 850 -2.51 -39.02 -36.36
CA ALA A 850 -1.11 -39.02 -36.82
C ALA A 850 -0.51 -37.62 -37.01
N LYS A 851 -1.35 -36.58 -37.17
CA LYS A 851 -0.89 -35.21 -37.46
C LYS A 851 -1.12 -34.19 -36.32
N ALA A 852 -2.02 -34.47 -35.39
CA ALA A 852 -2.32 -33.56 -34.28
C ALA A 852 -1.32 -33.75 -33.13
N PRO A 853 -0.93 -32.67 -32.44
CA PRO A 853 -0.16 -32.76 -31.20
C PRO A 853 -0.84 -33.64 -30.15
N ALA A 854 -0.07 -34.39 -29.38
CA ALA A 854 -0.58 -35.33 -28.38
C ALA A 854 -1.51 -34.69 -27.33
N ASP A 855 -1.20 -33.48 -26.91
CA ASP A 855 -2.00 -32.70 -25.95
C ASP A 855 -3.38 -32.31 -26.52
N ILE A 856 -3.50 -32.07 -27.82
CA ILE A 856 -4.77 -31.81 -28.50
C ILE A 856 -5.62 -33.07 -28.59
N VAL A 857 -4.99 -34.21 -28.91
CA VAL A 857 -5.68 -35.50 -28.96
C VAL A 857 -6.24 -35.87 -27.57
N GLU A 858 -5.46 -35.65 -26.52
CA GLU A 858 -5.89 -35.94 -25.14
C GLU A 858 -7.03 -35.02 -24.69
N LYS A 859 -6.97 -33.74 -24.99
CA LYS A 859 -8.08 -32.78 -24.75
C LYS A 859 -9.38 -33.17 -25.47
N GLU A 860 -9.29 -33.69 -26.70
CA GLU A 860 -10.48 -34.11 -27.42
C GLU A 860 -11.06 -35.43 -26.86
N LYS A 861 -10.21 -36.35 -26.34
CA LYS A 861 -10.65 -37.53 -25.59
C LYS A 861 -11.34 -37.15 -24.28
N GLU A 862 -10.79 -36.22 -23.52
CA GLU A 862 -11.42 -35.73 -22.28
C GLU A 862 -12.80 -35.09 -22.57
N LYS A 863 -12.91 -34.33 -23.66
CA LYS A 863 -14.21 -33.78 -24.11
C LYS A 863 -15.19 -34.88 -24.48
N LEU A 864 -14.74 -35.90 -25.21
CA LEU A 864 -15.60 -37.03 -25.57
C LEU A 864 -16.12 -37.72 -24.33
N LYS A 865 -15.25 -38.05 -23.40
CA LYS A 865 -15.63 -38.64 -22.10
C LYS A 865 -16.65 -37.80 -21.34
N GLY A 866 -16.42 -36.48 -21.27
CA GLY A 866 -17.35 -35.55 -20.62
C GLY A 866 -18.72 -35.49 -21.30
N TYR A 867 -18.78 -35.59 -22.64
CA TYR A 867 -20.08 -35.65 -23.34
C TYR A 867 -20.76 -37.03 -23.21
N GLU A 868 -20.02 -38.10 -23.12
CA GLU A 868 -20.55 -39.44 -22.88
C GLU A 868 -21.15 -39.55 -21.47
N GLU A 869 -20.47 -39.04 -20.46
CA GLU A 869 -20.96 -38.97 -19.08
C GLU A 869 -22.27 -38.17 -18.98
N LYS A 870 -22.33 -36.99 -19.64
CA LYS A 870 -23.56 -36.18 -19.71
C LYS A 870 -24.66 -36.91 -20.45
N ARG A 871 -24.37 -37.58 -21.57
CA ARG A 871 -25.34 -38.33 -22.32
C ARG A 871 -25.96 -39.45 -21.51
N GLU A 872 -25.16 -40.18 -20.75
CA GLU A 872 -25.63 -41.27 -19.90
C GLU A 872 -26.49 -40.72 -18.75
N ALA A 873 -26.13 -39.62 -18.13
CA ALA A 873 -26.94 -38.94 -17.10
C ALA A 873 -28.29 -38.50 -17.67
N VAL A 874 -28.34 -37.96 -18.89
CA VAL A 874 -29.62 -37.58 -19.54
C VAL A 874 -30.46 -38.79 -19.84
N LYS A 875 -29.89 -39.92 -20.28
CA LYS A 875 -30.61 -41.19 -20.52
C LYS A 875 -31.19 -41.76 -19.25
N GLN A 876 -30.42 -41.76 -18.15
CA GLN A 876 -30.90 -42.22 -16.85
C GLN A 876 -32.06 -41.35 -16.38
N ARG A 877 -32.00 -40.05 -16.60
CA ARG A 877 -33.08 -39.12 -16.24
C ARG A 877 -34.33 -39.30 -17.09
N LEU A 878 -34.19 -39.57 -18.40
CA LEU A 878 -35.34 -39.91 -19.26
C LEU A 878 -35.98 -41.23 -18.87
N ALA A 879 -35.18 -42.24 -18.54
CA ALA A 879 -35.69 -43.52 -18.06
C ALA A 879 -36.47 -43.34 -16.74
N TYR A 880 -35.97 -42.50 -15.87
CA TYR A 880 -36.66 -42.17 -14.61
C TYR A 880 -37.97 -41.38 -14.84
N LEU A 881 -38.01 -40.38 -15.75
CA LEU A 881 -39.23 -39.66 -16.10
C LEU A 881 -40.32 -40.56 -16.72
N ALA A 882 -39.89 -41.63 -17.40
CA ALA A 882 -40.82 -42.63 -17.97
C ALA A 882 -41.52 -43.52 -16.88
N THR A 883 -41.00 -43.48 -15.64
CA THR A 883 -41.61 -44.18 -14.50
C THR A 883 -42.60 -43.31 -13.70
N LEU A 884 -42.59 -41.97 -13.98
CA LEU A 884 -43.51 -41.00 -13.39
C LEU A 884 -44.77 -40.83 -14.23
#